data_0bad646c38bec656707bcf8da197fdbe
#
_entry.id   0bad646c38bec656707bcf8da197fdbe
#
_cell.length_a   1.000
_cell.length_b   1.000
_cell.length_c   1.000
_cell.angle_alpha   90.00
_cell.angle_beta   90.00
_cell.angle_gamma   90.00
#
_symmetry.space_group_name_H-M   'P 1'
#
loop_
_entity.id
_entity.type
_entity.pdbx_description
1 polymer ?
#
loop_
_entity_poly.entity_id
_entity_poly.type
_entity_poly.pdbx_seq_one_letter_code
_entity_poly.pdbx_strand_id
1 'polypeptide(L)'
;MPVKEEPLQMRVGESKQRDVGKKRARIGPDAMDYMHVAPGDIIEILGKKTTSVIVWPADEDEKNPDIISIDGQTRKNVCVSINDVVTVGKVSTKTAKLVTLMPVNDVVTVDKEFTDFVKNRLKGLPLTNGDEISVMILGNSIEFKISKSSPKGVVKIDRSSNLKILSEAASDKKTRITYEEVGGLGDELKAMREIVELPLRHPELFSRLGVEPHSGVLLYGPPGCGKTLIAKVLANESDANMYLINGPEIMNKYYGETEARLREIFKEAKDNSPSIIFIDEIDAIAPKREEAYGDVEKRVVAQLLALMDGLNERGNVIVLGATNRPDSVDPALRRPGRFDREVEVAVPNTDGRLEILHIHTRGMPLAEDIHLKDFANELHGYTGADIKSLCRESALKAIRRYLPEIDLETERIPSKMLESMEIKLRDLYDAMFEVVPTAMREFYVERAKIWWKDIGGLDYAKETLKDNMIASINEPDKFTKMGVKPPKGVLLYGPPGCGKTLLGRALSAECGSNMILVRGPEILSKWVGESEKAIREIFRKAKASAPCIIIFDELDSLAKFKATDGGNAQGETVLSQMLTEMEDSGTSRIAVIGITNRPDLIDNSMLRTGRLDVTLYIQPPDEKGRLEIIKILTEKMPLNSDVNLKEIAVATQNYTGADLAALCREAAVHAMQNNSKKINSNDFALGLKKIKPSITQEINQWYNTLKNEVSNIIPKSTDKTFYG
;
A
#
# COMPACT_ATOMS: atom_id res chain seq x y z
N MET A 1 -12.36 41.26 42.52
CA MET A 1 -11.88 41.65 41.20
C MET A 1 -11.49 40.34 40.53
N PRO A 2 -11.96 40.01 39.34
CA PRO A 2 -11.47 38.81 38.63
C PRO A 2 -10.01 39.07 38.24
N VAL A 3 -9.14 38.19 38.65
CA VAL A 3 -7.74 38.14 38.21
C VAL A 3 -7.77 38.08 36.69
N LYS A 4 -7.25 39.05 36.01
CA LYS A 4 -6.99 38.97 34.58
C LYS A 4 -5.85 37.97 34.40
N GLU A 5 -6.23 36.71 34.09
CA GLU A 5 -5.28 35.70 33.71
C GLU A 5 -4.52 36.20 32.49
N GLU A 6 -3.19 36.23 32.54
CA GLU A 6 -2.35 36.63 31.41
C GLU A 6 -2.47 35.53 30.33
N PRO A 7 -2.74 35.92 29.08
CA PRO A 7 -2.89 34.95 27.99
C PRO A 7 -1.56 34.18 27.73
N LEU A 8 -1.63 32.87 27.67
CA LEU A 8 -0.47 32.02 27.48
C LEU A 8 -0.08 31.99 25.98
N GLN A 9 1.21 32.16 25.70
CA GLN A 9 1.73 31.97 24.34
C GLN A 9 2.17 30.53 24.14
N MET A 10 1.72 29.90 23.06
CA MET A 10 2.01 28.50 22.73
C MET A 10 2.37 28.37 21.25
N ARG A 11 3.22 27.39 20.90
CA ARG A 11 3.51 27.04 19.51
C ARG A 11 2.50 26.04 18.97
N VAL A 12 2.09 26.23 17.73
CA VAL A 12 1.14 25.35 17.06
C VAL A 12 1.82 24.05 16.64
N GLY A 13 1.31 22.95 17.12
CA GLY A 13 1.65 21.58 16.73
C GLY A 13 0.58 20.92 15.86
N GLU A 14 0.92 19.77 15.30
CA GLU A 14 0.02 18.96 14.47
C GLU A 14 -0.93 18.13 15.36
N SER A 15 -2.17 17.99 14.93
CA SER A 15 -3.17 17.17 15.63
C SER A 15 -3.09 15.71 15.22
N LYS A 16 -3.36 14.79 16.15
CA LYS A 16 -3.51 13.37 15.83
C LYS A 16 -4.80 13.11 15.07
N GLN A 17 -4.79 12.11 14.19
CA GLN A 17 -5.93 11.75 13.31
C GLN A 17 -7.26 11.57 14.07
N ARG A 18 -7.21 11.05 15.28
CA ARG A 18 -8.40 10.84 16.14
C ARG A 18 -9.12 12.11 16.58
N ASP A 19 -8.46 13.28 16.55
CA ASP A 19 -9.01 14.57 16.99
C ASP A 19 -9.41 15.49 15.84
N VAL A 20 -9.05 15.14 14.61
CA VAL A 20 -9.35 15.91 13.39
C VAL A 20 -10.87 16.05 13.19
N GLY A 21 -11.34 17.27 12.91
CA GLY A 21 -12.76 17.59 12.71
C GLY A 21 -13.59 17.66 13.99
N LYS A 22 -12.99 17.42 15.16
CA LYS A 22 -13.70 17.47 16.46
C LYS A 22 -13.56 18.79 17.20
N LYS A 23 -12.90 19.79 16.59
CA LYS A 23 -12.56 21.07 17.24
C LYS A 23 -11.87 20.88 18.61
N ARG A 24 -10.91 19.98 18.68
CA ARG A 24 -10.14 19.68 19.89
C ARG A 24 -8.74 20.26 19.78
N ALA A 25 -8.25 20.81 20.90
CA ALA A 25 -6.86 21.17 21.09
C ALA A 25 -6.25 20.36 22.21
N ARG A 26 -5.07 19.77 21.99
CA ARG A 26 -4.31 19.10 23.04
C ARG A 26 -3.22 20.02 23.55
N ILE A 27 -3.15 20.14 24.86
CA ILE A 27 -2.16 20.94 25.58
C ILE A 27 -1.57 20.14 26.74
N GLY A 28 -0.34 20.48 27.11
CA GLY A 28 0.34 19.85 28.24
C GLY A 28 -0.38 20.09 29.57
N PRO A 29 -0.22 19.18 30.55
CA PRO A 29 -0.84 19.35 31.87
C PRO A 29 -0.46 20.63 32.57
N ASP A 30 0.81 21.05 32.48
CA ASP A 30 1.31 22.28 33.10
C ASP A 30 0.61 23.53 32.53
N ALA A 31 0.35 23.56 31.21
CA ALA A 31 -0.38 24.63 30.56
C ALA A 31 -1.87 24.63 30.93
N MET A 32 -2.46 23.43 31.14
CA MET A 32 -3.83 23.31 31.64
C MET A 32 -3.96 23.85 33.04
N ASP A 33 -3.03 23.52 33.94
CA ASP A 33 -3.00 24.00 35.32
C ASP A 33 -2.79 25.51 35.38
N TYR A 34 -1.89 26.04 34.55
CA TYR A 34 -1.64 27.49 34.44
C TYR A 34 -2.91 28.29 34.04
N MET A 35 -3.65 27.79 33.07
CA MET A 35 -4.87 28.40 32.54
C MET A 35 -6.12 28.04 33.39
N HIS A 36 -6.00 27.22 34.43
CA HIS A 36 -7.10 26.69 35.22
C HIS A 36 -8.24 26.10 34.37
N VAL A 37 -7.85 25.24 33.37
CA VAL A 37 -8.78 24.55 32.47
C VAL A 37 -8.78 23.05 32.73
N ALA A 38 -9.97 22.44 32.69
CA ALA A 38 -10.15 20.99 32.77
C ALA A 38 -10.41 20.37 31.36
N PRO A 39 -10.19 19.07 31.17
CA PRO A 39 -10.59 18.39 29.95
C PRO A 39 -12.07 18.62 29.64
N GLY A 40 -12.37 19.10 28.42
CA GLY A 40 -13.71 19.46 27.97
C GLY A 40 -14.06 20.95 28.13
N ASP A 41 -13.23 21.76 28.81
CA ASP A 41 -13.37 23.21 28.84
C ASP A 41 -13.07 23.79 27.45
N ILE A 42 -13.50 25.05 27.25
CA ILE A 42 -13.31 25.76 26.00
C ILE A 42 -12.30 26.87 26.17
N ILE A 43 -11.33 26.88 25.24
CA ILE A 43 -10.35 27.94 25.10
C ILE A 43 -10.54 28.67 23.78
N GLU A 44 -10.13 29.92 23.78
CA GLU A 44 -10.04 30.76 22.60
C GLU A 44 -8.58 30.81 22.15
N ILE A 45 -8.34 30.65 20.87
CA ILE A 45 -7.02 30.72 20.23
C ILE A 45 -7.01 31.97 19.38
N LEU A 46 -6.07 32.88 19.67
CA LEU A 46 -5.87 34.12 18.98
C LEU A 46 -4.57 34.06 18.14
N GLY A 47 -4.71 34.09 16.84
CA GLY A 47 -3.62 34.30 15.86
C GLY A 47 -3.93 35.52 15.02
N LYS A 48 -3.90 35.39 13.66
CA LYS A 48 -4.39 36.45 12.78
C LYS A 48 -5.92 36.60 12.86
N LYS A 49 -6.62 35.54 13.20
CA LYS A 49 -8.05 35.47 13.54
C LYS A 49 -8.24 34.73 14.85
N THR A 50 -9.46 34.75 15.35
CA THR A 50 -9.80 34.10 16.61
C THR A 50 -10.77 32.96 16.39
N THR A 51 -10.50 31.79 16.99
CA THR A 51 -11.42 30.65 17.01
C THR A 51 -11.48 30.01 18.40
N SER A 52 -12.43 29.12 18.62
CA SER A 52 -12.62 28.43 19.88
C SER A 52 -12.56 26.90 19.71
N VAL A 53 -11.95 26.22 20.67
CA VAL A 53 -11.73 24.78 20.66
C VAL A 53 -11.96 24.16 22.03
N ILE A 54 -12.16 22.84 22.07
CA ILE A 54 -12.31 22.06 23.29
C ILE A 54 -10.93 21.56 23.74
N VAL A 55 -10.57 21.76 24.98
CA VAL A 55 -9.30 21.31 25.56
C VAL A 55 -9.31 19.82 25.85
N TRP A 56 -8.23 19.15 25.49
CA TRP A 56 -7.90 17.80 25.90
C TRP A 56 -6.44 17.71 26.35
N PRO A 57 -6.09 16.81 27.27
CA PRO A 57 -4.70 16.62 27.67
C PRO A 57 -3.86 16.05 26.52
N ALA A 58 -2.63 16.49 26.44
CA ALA A 58 -1.62 15.91 25.54
C ALA A 58 -1.33 14.46 25.97
N ASP A 59 -0.93 13.62 25.00
CA ASP A 59 -0.52 12.25 25.31
C ASP A 59 0.85 12.22 26.01
N GLU A 60 1.18 11.08 26.64
CA GLU A 60 2.44 10.94 27.40
C GLU A 60 3.70 11.16 26.56
N ASP A 61 3.61 10.92 25.25
CA ASP A 61 4.69 11.10 24.28
C ASP A 61 4.90 12.57 23.84
N GLU A 62 3.95 13.47 24.12
CA GLU A 62 3.91 14.87 23.68
C GLU A 62 4.00 15.85 24.85
N LYS A 63 4.91 15.65 25.79
CA LYS A 63 5.02 16.46 27.04
C LYS A 63 5.70 17.81 26.88
N ASN A 64 5.77 18.38 25.68
CA ASN A 64 6.32 19.73 25.55
C ASN A 64 5.27 20.76 26.01
N PRO A 65 5.49 21.50 27.13
CA PRO A 65 4.49 22.37 27.74
C PRO A 65 4.10 23.55 26.86
N ASP A 66 4.95 23.89 25.87
CA ASP A 66 4.77 25.09 25.04
C ASP A 66 4.04 24.80 23.72
N ILE A 67 3.56 23.55 23.50
CA ILE A 67 2.92 23.17 22.24
C ILE A 67 1.41 23.00 22.44
N ILE A 68 0.63 23.59 21.51
CA ILE A 68 -0.80 23.34 21.34
C ILE A 68 -1.03 22.58 20.03
N SER A 69 -1.50 21.33 20.09
CA SER A 69 -1.79 20.51 18.90
C SER A 69 -3.23 20.77 18.45
N ILE A 70 -3.38 21.33 17.23
CA ILE A 70 -4.67 21.69 16.62
C ILE A 70 -4.74 21.19 15.17
N ASP A 71 -5.95 20.84 14.72
CA ASP A 71 -6.17 20.34 13.36
C ASP A 71 -6.09 21.43 12.28
N GLY A 72 -5.92 21.01 11.02
CA GLY A 72 -5.79 21.91 9.88
C GLY A 72 -6.96 22.87 9.70
N GLN A 73 -8.19 22.42 10.01
CA GLN A 73 -9.38 23.27 9.96
C GLN A 73 -9.31 24.38 11.02
N THR A 74 -8.85 24.05 12.23
CA THR A 74 -8.66 25.03 13.30
C THR A 74 -7.52 25.99 12.95
N ARG A 75 -6.39 25.50 12.40
CA ARG A 75 -5.29 26.37 11.92
C ARG A 75 -5.77 27.33 10.85
N LYS A 76 -6.58 26.88 9.88
CA LYS A 76 -7.21 27.71 8.85
C LYS A 76 -8.08 28.81 9.47
N ASN A 77 -8.89 28.47 10.46
CA ASN A 77 -9.77 29.42 11.15
C ASN A 77 -8.99 30.52 11.90
N VAL A 78 -7.83 30.19 12.47
CA VAL A 78 -6.94 31.11 13.17
C VAL A 78 -5.99 31.83 12.20
N CYS A 79 -5.87 31.33 10.96
CA CYS A 79 -4.89 31.78 9.94
C CYS A 79 -3.44 31.67 10.44
N VAL A 80 -3.07 30.49 10.96
CA VAL A 80 -1.73 30.15 11.43
C VAL A 80 -1.28 28.82 10.85
N SER A 81 0.02 28.60 10.90
CA SER A 81 0.65 27.38 10.45
C SER A 81 1.33 26.63 11.60
N ILE A 82 1.83 25.45 11.32
CA ILE A 82 2.61 24.68 12.30
C ILE A 82 3.87 25.48 12.67
N ASN A 83 4.23 25.46 13.96
CA ASN A 83 5.29 26.22 14.62
C ASN A 83 5.04 27.74 14.79
N ASP A 84 3.93 28.30 14.29
CA ASP A 84 3.56 29.67 14.62
C ASP A 84 3.20 29.81 16.11
N VAL A 85 3.40 31.00 16.65
CA VAL A 85 3.03 31.30 18.03
C VAL A 85 1.62 31.87 18.08
N VAL A 86 0.79 31.29 18.93
CA VAL A 86 -0.58 31.72 19.18
C VAL A 86 -0.79 32.06 20.65
N THR A 87 -1.73 32.94 20.92
CA THR A 87 -2.14 33.31 22.27
C THR A 87 -3.40 32.54 22.64
N VAL A 88 -3.38 31.88 23.79
CA VAL A 88 -4.46 30.99 24.25
C VAL A 88 -5.01 31.51 25.57
N GLY A 89 -6.32 31.47 25.71
CA GLY A 89 -6.99 31.89 26.94
C GLY A 89 -8.32 31.17 27.17
N LYS A 90 -8.73 31.08 28.43
CA LYS A 90 -10.02 30.49 28.79
C LYS A 90 -11.20 31.40 28.39
N VAL A 91 -12.23 30.82 27.77
CA VAL A 91 -13.41 31.58 27.36
C VAL A 91 -14.71 30.96 27.86
N SER A 92 -15.64 31.79 28.28
CA SER A 92 -16.99 31.37 28.67
C SER A 92 -17.89 31.24 27.43
N THR A 93 -18.60 30.15 27.30
CA THR A 93 -19.53 29.90 26.22
C THR A 93 -20.97 30.21 26.56
N LYS A 94 -21.73 30.66 25.57
CA LYS A 94 -23.17 30.92 25.70
C LYS A 94 -23.95 29.95 24.79
N THR A 95 -25.16 29.59 25.19
CA THR A 95 -26.05 28.79 24.30
C THR A 95 -26.51 29.64 23.15
N ALA A 96 -26.35 29.11 21.92
CA ALA A 96 -26.78 29.79 20.70
C ALA A 96 -28.31 29.88 20.64
N LYS A 97 -28.84 31.07 20.35
CA LYS A 97 -30.25 31.26 19.98
C LYS A 97 -30.47 31.02 18.49
N LEU A 98 -29.57 31.55 17.67
CA LEU A 98 -29.59 31.39 16.21
C LEU A 98 -28.14 31.25 15.69
N VAL A 99 -27.94 30.27 14.82
CA VAL A 99 -26.69 30.13 14.02
C VAL A 99 -27.07 30.07 12.54
N THR A 100 -26.41 30.86 11.73
CA THR A 100 -26.58 30.84 10.27
C THR A 100 -25.33 30.28 9.63
N LEU A 101 -25.49 29.19 8.88
CA LEU A 101 -24.45 28.52 8.13
C LEU A 101 -24.60 28.83 6.64
N MET A 102 -23.49 28.95 5.95
CA MET A 102 -23.40 29.14 4.50
C MET A 102 -22.46 28.12 3.93
N PRO A 103 -22.87 27.28 2.96
CA PRO A 103 -21.96 26.32 2.32
C PRO A 103 -20.83 27.05 1.59
N VAL A 104 -19.61 26.49 1.62
CA VAL A 104 -18.44 27.13 1.02
C VAL A 104 -18.32 26.78 -0.46
N ASN A 105 -18.49 25.54 -0.84
CA ASN A 105 -18.18 25.05 -2.19
C ASN A 105 -19.39 24.53 -3.00
N ASP A 106 -20.47 24.13 -2.34
CA ASP A 106 -21.58 23.42 -2.98
C ASP A 106 -22.91 24.15 -2.79
N VAL A 107 -23.76 24.07 -3.80
CA VAL A 107 -25.17 24.44 -3.66
C VAL A 107 -25.89 23.27 -3.01
N VAL A 108 -26.38 23.46 -1.80
CA VAL A 108 -27.02 22.39 -1.02
C VAL A 108 -28.54 22.61 -1.00
N THR A 109 -29.27 21.55 -1.31
CA THR A 109 -30.73 21.54 -1.13
C THR A 109 -31.02 21.44 0.38
N VAL A 110 -31.54 22.51 0.94
CA VAL A 110 -31.80 22.59 2.39
C VAL A 110 -33.25 22.22 2.67
N ASP A 111 -33.42 21.07 3.32
CA ASP A 111 -34.71 20.69 3.90
C ASP A 111 -34.61 20.65 5.44
N LYS A 112 -35.74 20.36 6.08
CA LYS A 112 -35.79 20.32 7.55
C LYS A 112 -34.98 19.17 8.13
N GLU A 113 -35.02 18.00 7.48
CA GLU A 113 -34.28 16.81 7.94
C GLU A 113 -32.76 17.01 7.83
N PHE A 114 -32.29 17.58 6.73
CA PHE A 114 -30.90 17.98 6.56
C PHE A 114 -30.45 18.98 7.63
N THR A 115 -31.28 19.97 7.91
CA THR A 115 -30.99 20.97 8.95
C THR A 115 -30.89 20.33 10.33
N ASP A 116 -31.79 19.41 10.65
CA ASP A 116 -31.79 18.68 11.93
C ASP A 116 -30.59 17.74 12.02
N PHE A 117 -30.20 17.08 10.94
CA PHE A 117 -28.98 16.25 10.88
C PHE A 117 -27.73 17.08 11.15
N VAL A 118 -27.53 18.19 10.44
CA VAL A 118 -26.38 19.10 10.64
C VAL A 118 -26.40 19.64 12.07
N LYS A 119 -27.55 20.00 12.60
CA LYS A 119 -27.70 20.47 13.99
C LYS A 119 -27.23 19.42 15.01
N ASN A 120 -27.60 18.15 14.81
CA ASN A 120 -27.19 17.07 15.70
C ASN A 120 -25.68 16.84 15.67
N ARG A 121 -25.05 16.94 14.50
CA ARG A 121 -23.59 16.80 14.33
C ARG A 121 -22.81 17.95 14.98
N LEU A 122 -23.34 19.16 14.96
CA LEU A 122 -22.71 20.34 15.55
C LEU A 122 -23.00 20.52 17.03
N LYS A 123 -23.85 19.69 17.61
CA LYS A 123 -24.24 19.78 19.01
C LYS A 123 -23.04 19.65 19.95
N GLY A 124 -22.89 20.62 20.83
CA GLY A 124 -21.82 20.65 21.83
C GLY A 124 -20.48 21.20 21.32
N LEU A 125 -20.31 21.42 20.02
CA LEU A 125 -19.09 22.05 19.49
C LEU A 125 -19.11 23.57 19.75
N PRO A 126 -17.96 24.19 20.09
CA PRO A 126 -17.83 25.63 20.20
C PRO A 126 -17.78 26.23 18.81
N LEU A 127 -18.55 27.28 18.59
CA LEU A 127 -18.69 27.96 17.30
C LEU A 127 -18.37 29.44 17.47
N THR A 128 -17.50 29.95 16.60
CA THR A 128 -17.13 31.37 16.53
C THR A 128 -17.56 31.93 15.17
N ASN A 129 -18.03 33.16 15.15
CA ASN A 129 -18.47 33.79 13.89
C ASN A 129 -17.30 33.95 12.92
N GLY A 130 -17.49 33.51 11.69
CA GLY A 130 -16.45 33.52 10.65
C GLY A 130 -15.68 32.20 10.52
N ASP A 131 -15.82 31.26 11.48
CA ASP A 131 -15.23 29.94 11.41
C ASP A 131 -15.79 29.13 10.23
N GLU A 132 -14.94 28.33 9.64
CA GLU A 132 -15.33 27.26 8.71
C GLU A 132 -15.36 25.93 9.48
N ILE A 133 -16.38 25.13 9.25
CA ILE A 133 -16.58 23.83 9.88
C ILE A 133 -16.93 22.79 8.81
N SER A 134 -16.37 21.62 8.94
CA SER A 134 -16.62 20.50 8.06
C SER A 134 -17.62 19.54 8.68
N VAL A 135 -18.68 19.20 7.95
CA VAL A 135 -19.70 18.24 8.36
C VAL A 135 -19.70 17.08 7.37
N MET A 136 -19.45 15.88 7.88
CA MET A 136 -19.51 14.67 7.04
C MET A 136 -20.95 14.22 6.84
N ILE A 137 -21.35 14.12 5.58
CA ILE A 137 -22.70 13.73 5.16
C ILE A 137 -22.56 12.64 4.10
N LEU A 138 -22.99 11.42 4.42
CA LEU A 138 -22.95 10.25 3.52
C LEU A 138 -21.58 10.02 2.87
N GLY A 139 -20.49 10.17 3.66
CA GLY A 139 -19.13 9.97 3.18
C GLY A 139 -18.50 11.18 2.46
N ASN A 140 -19.26 12.23 2.21
CA ASN A 140 -18.79 13.49 1.65
C ASN A 140 -18.65 14.55 2.76
N SER A 141 -17.57 15.31 2.71
CA SER A 141 -17.36 16.44 3.61
C SER A 141 -17.93 17.70 2.99
N ILE A 142 -18.93 18.30 3.62
CA ILE A 142 -19.47 19.59 3.23
C ILE A 142 -18.93 20.64 4.19
N GLU A 143 -18.26 21.67 3.64
CA GLU A 143 -17.74 22.78 4.42
C GLU A 143 -18.80 23.89 4.55
N PHE A 144 -19.01 24.34 5.79
CA PHE A 144 -19.91 25.45 6.12
C PHE A 144 -19.14 26.54 6.80
N LYS A 145 -19.37 27.80 6.39
CA LYS A 145 -18.91 29.00 7.07
C LYS A 145 -19.99 29.53 8.00
N ILE A 146 -19.62 29.85 9.24
CA ILE A 146 -20.52 30.47 10.20
C ILE A 146 -20.67 31.95 9.84
N SER A 147 -21.76 32.30 9.18
CA SER A 147 -22.02 33.67 8.73
C SER A 147 -22.48 34.56 9.88
N LYS A 148 -23.31 34.06 10.80
CA LYS A 148 -23.85 34.82 11.92
C LYS A 148 -24.19 33.91 13.10
N SER A 149 -23.81 34.35 14.30
CA SER A 149 -24.20 33.70 15.55
C SER A 149 -24.88 34.70 16.50
N SER A 150 -25.86 34.25 17.26
CA SER A 150 -26.53 35.03 18.30
C SER A 150 -26.65 34.20 19.56
N PRO A 151 -26.15 34.68 20.73
CA PRO A 151 -25.44 35.95 20.97
C PRO A 151 -24.06 36.03 20.31
N LYS A 152 -23.49 37.23 20.24
CA LYS A 152 -22.10 37.42 19.74
C LYS A 152 -21.09 36.78 20.70
N GLY A 153 -19.99 36.24 20.14
CA GLY A 153 -18.90 35.56 20.85
C GLY A 153 -18.95 34.05 20.62
N VAL A 154 -18.31 33.30 21.51
CA VAL A 154 -18.27 31.83 21.42
C VAL A 154 -19.60 31.25 21.87
N VAL A 155 -20.24 30.47 20.98
CA VAL A 155 -21.55 29.86 21.26
C VAL A 155 -21.50 28.36 21.11
N LYS A 156 -22.38 27.63 21.84
CA LYS A 156 -22.65 26.19 21.66
C LYS A 156 -24.05 25.97 21.14
N ILE A 157 -24.22 25.04 20.21
CA ILE A 157 -25.55 24.58 19.76
C ILE A 157 -26.12 23.59 20.77
N ASP A 158 -27.37 23.84 21.20
CA ASP A 158 -28.17 22.95 22.06
C ASP A 158 -29.52 22.62 21.38
N ARG A 159 -30.33 21.78 22.02
CA ARG A 159 -31.67 21.39 21.50
C ARG A 159 -32.56 22.60 21.22
N SER A 160 -32.46 23.66 22.04
CA SER A 160 -33.24 24.90 21.89
C SER A 160 -32.72 25.86 20.82
N SER A 161 -31.54 25.62 20.25
CA SER A 161 -30.93 26.51 19.27
C SER A 161 -31.62 26.39 17.90
N ASN A 162 -31.77 27.51 17.19
CA ASN A 162 -32.26 27.55 15.83
C ASN A 162 -31.07 27.54 14.87
N LEU A 163 -31.07 26.62 13.92
CA LEU A 163 -30.05 26.54 12.84
C LEU A 163 -30.70 26.96 11.53
N LYS A 164 -30.08 27.91 10.81
CA LYS A 164 -30.48 28.32 9.48
C LYS A 164 -29.33 28.04 8.51
N ILE A 165 -29.59 27.26 7.48
CA ILE A 165 -28.62 27.00 6.41
C ILE A 165 -29.07 27.80 5.19
N LEU A 166 -28.12 28.54 4.57
CA LEU A 166 -28.36 29.27 3.34
C LEU A 166 -28.08 28.34 2.15
N SER A 167 -28.82 28.50 1.07
CA SER A 167 -28.69 27.66 -0.13
C SER A 167 -27.56 28.15 -1.09
N GLU A 168 -27.13 29.40 -0.93
CA GLU A 168 -26.11 30.02 -1.77
C GLU A 168 -24.72 29.72 -1.23
N ALA A 169 -23.78 29.31 -2.11
CA ALA A 169 -22.40 29.06 -1.75
C ALA A 169 -21.61 30.38 -1.62
N ALA A 170 -20.69 30.42 -0.66
CA ALA A 170 -19.68 31.47 -0.58
C ALA A 170 -18.70 31.28 -1.74
N SER A 171 -18.44 32.33 -2.53
CA SER A 171 -17.69 32.28 -3.80
C SER A 171 -16.19 32.01 -3.71
N ASP A 172 -15.68 31.26 -2.73
CA ASP A 172 -14.27 30.92 -2.60
C ASP A 172 -14.00 29.45 -2.99
N LYS A 173 -13.65 29.26 -4.27
CA LYS A 173 -13.36 27.99 -4.93
C LYS A 173 -11.97 27.40 -4.60
N LYS A 174 -11.58 27.18 -3.35
CA LYS A 174 -10.35 26.41 -3.07
C LYS A 174 -10.62 25.35 -2.01
N THR A 175 -10.86 24.11 -2.44
CA THR A 175 -10.78 22.94 -1.57
C THR A 175 -9.33 22.85 -1.07
N ARG A 176 -9.09 23.18 0.18
CA ARG A 176 -7.75 23.14 0.78
C ARG A 176 -7.55 21.79 1.46
N ILE A 177 -6.61 21.02 0.92
CA ILE A 177 -6.15 19.75 1.48
C ILE A 177 -5.09 20.03 2.53
N THR A 178 -5.18 19.45 3.72
CA THR A 178 -4.25 19.63 4.84
C THR A 178 -3.36 18.42 5.06
N TYR A 179 -2.32 18.54 5.90
CA TYR A 179 -1.42 17.42 6.23
C TYR A 179 -2.17 16.22 6.85
N GLU A 180 -3.24 16.45 7.58
CA GLU A 180 -4.06 15.41 8.22
C GLU A 180 -4.85 14.54 7.22
N GLU A 181 -4.86 14.90 5.94
CA GLU A 181 -5.44 14.09 4.86
C GLU A 181 -4.42 13.15 4.22
N VAL A 182 -3.15 13.22 4.65
CA VAL A 182 -2.07 12.33 4.21
C VAL A 182 -1.73 11.39 5.35
N GLY A 183 -1.86 10.09 5.12
CA GLY A 183 -1.46 9.06 6.07
C GLY A 183 -0.30 8.23 5.54
N GLY A 184 0.54 7.74 6.45
CA GLY A 184 1.62 6.82 6.16
C GLY A 184 2.85 7.41 5.47
N LEU A 185 2.98 8.74 5.46
CA LEU A 185 4.08 9.47 4.82
C LEU A 185 4.71 10.50 5.78
N GLY A 186 4.77 10.17 7.08
CA GLY A 186 5.21 11.12 8.10
C GLY A 186 6.65 11.60 7.94
N ASP A 187 7.57 10.71 7.60
CA ASP A 187 8.98 11.06 7.44
C ASP A 187 9.24 11.78 6.10
N GLU A 188 8.57 11.35 5.03
CA GLU A 188 8.60 12.02 3.73
C GLU A 188 8.04 13.45 3.82
N LEU A 189 6.93 13.63 4.54
CA LEU A 189 6.35 14.97 4.77
C LEU A 189 7.28 15.86 5.59
N LYS A 190 7.95 15.36 6.63
CA LYS A 190 8.95 16.12 7.38
C LYS A 190 10.08 16.58 6.48
N ALA A 191 10.66 15.67 5.68
CA ALA A 191 11.71 16.00 4.73
C ALA A 191 11.23 17.05 3.70
N MET A 192 10.01 16.91 3.19
CA MET A 192 9.44 17.85 2.23
C MET A 192 9.13 19.23 2.84
N ARG A 193 8.74 19.29 4.11
CA ARG A 193 8.59 20.57 4.83
C ARG A 193 9.90 21.33 4.91
N GLU A 194 10.99 20.65 5.23
CA GLU A 194 12.33 21.27 5.34
C GLU A 194 12.85 21.73 3.98
N ILE A 195 12.63 20.92 2.92
CA ILE A 195 13.18 21.18 1.60
C ILE A 195 12.32 22.18 0.80
N VAL A 196 11.00 22.15 0.95
CA VAL A 196 10.05 22.92 0.12
C VAL A 196 9.37 24.04 0.90
N GLU A 197 8.72 23.73 2.05
CA GLU A 197 7.92 24.70 2.77
C GLU A 197 8.79 25.77 3.43
N LEU A 198 9.89 25.37 4.08
CA LEU A 198 10.76 26.32 4.79
C LEU A 198 11.40 27.35 3.88
N PRO A 199 11.96 27.04 2.70
CA PRO A 199 12.48 28.05 1.78
C PRO A 199 11.41 29.00 1.22
N LEU A 200 10.20 28.50 0.94
CA LEU A 200 9.11 29.32 0.41
C LEU A 200 8.57 30.30 1.45
N ARG A 201 8.56 29.94 2.73
CA ARG A 201 8.05 30.77 3.82
C ARG A 201 9.09 31.73 4.41
N HIS A 202 10.32 31.24 4.55
CA HIS A 202 11.40 31.90 5.25
C HIS A 202 12.68 31.97 4.39
N PRO A 203 12.63 32.60 3.20
CA PRO A 203 13.79 32.76 2.32
C PRO A 203 14.94 33.54 2.98
N GLU A 204 14.61 34.40 3.95
CA GLU A 204 15.58 35.18 4.73
C GLU A 204 16.55 34.31 5.54
N LEU A 205 16.15 33.14 5.98
CA LEU A 205 17.02 32.22 6.71
C LEU A 205 18.15 31.68 5.82
N PHE A 206 17.80 31.32 4.60
CA PHE A 206 18.74 30.78 3.60
C PHE A 206 19.72 31.87 3.15
N SER A 207 19.21 33.06 2.89
CA SER A 207 20.04 34.26 2.52
C SER A 207 21.03 34.61 3.63
N ARG A 208 20.61 34.51 4.91
CA ARG A 208 21.49 34.83 6.05
C ARG A 208 22.59 33.80 6.25
N LEU A 209 22.30 32.53 5.96
CA LEU A 209 23.26 31.42 6.07
C LEU A 209 24.16 31.29 4.83
N GLY A 210 23.86 32.01 3.74
CA GLY A 210 24.57 31.88 2.47
C GLY A 210 24.37 30.54 1.77
N VAL A 211 23.24 29.85 2.03
CA VAL A 211 22.89 28.57 1.45
C VAL A 211 21.80 28.78 0.40
N GLU A 212 22.00 28.24 -0.80
CA GLU A 212 20.99 28.29 -1.84
C GLU A 212 19.93 27.19 -1.54
N PRO A 213 18.63 27.54 -1.60
CA PRO A 213 17.57 26.55 -1.46
C PRO A 213 17.56 25.59 -2.66
N HIS A 214 17.01 24.41 -2.47
CA HIS A 214 16.84 23.43 -3.54
C HIS A 214 15.86 23.93 -4.60
N SER A 215 16.26 23.80 -5.89
CA SER A 215 15.43 24.26 -7.02
C SER A 215 14.36 23.25 -7.40
N GLY A 216 14.61 21.96 -7.16
CA GLY A 216 13.67 20.91 -7.51
C GLY A 216 13.82 19.63 -6.70
N VAL A 217 12.69 18.95 -6.51
CA VAL A 217 12.61 17.65 -5.83
C VAL A 217 11.91 16.65 -6.74
N LEU A 218 12.49 15.47 -6.87
CA LEU A 218 11.92 14.35 -7.61
C LEU A 218 11.26 13.36 -6.63
N LEU A 219 9.94 13.25 -6.70
CA LEU A 219 9.15 12.25 -5.97
C LEU A 219 9.06 10.99 -6.82
N TYR A 220 9.52 9.85 -6.33
CA TYR A 220 9.43 8.61 -7.05
C TYR A 220 8.85 7.48 -6.19
N GLY A 221 8.24 6.48 -6.82
CA GLY A 221 7.66 5.33 -6.13
C GLY A 221 6.45 4.76 -6.85
N PRO A 222 5.82 3.70 -6.31
CA PRO A 222 4.69 3.04 -6.94
C PRO A 222 3.50 3.97 -7.18
N PRO A 223 2.65 3.69 -8.18
CA PRO A 223 1.43 4.47 -8.41
C PRO A 223 0.47 4.34 -7.21
N GLY A 224 -0.28 5.38 -6.93
CA GLY A 224 -1.28 5.39 -5.83
C GLY A 224 -0.72 5.61 -4.42
N CYS A 225 0.60 5.84 -4.25
CA CYS A 225 1.22 6.09 -2.93
C CYS A 225 1.12 7.55 -2.46
N GLY A 226 0.50 8.46 -3.23
CA GLY A 226 0.21 9.82 -2.76
C GLY A 226 1.17 10.92 -3.24
N LYS A 227 2.03 10.70 -4.25
CA LYS A 227 2.96 11.72 -4.79
C LYS A 227 2.28 13.04 -5.14
N THR A 228 1.20 12.99 -5.91
CA THR A 228 0.40 14.17 -6.30
C THR A 228 -0.29 14.80 -5.08
N LEU A 229 -0.67 14.01 -4.07
CA LEU A 229 -1.29 14.49 -2.84
C LEU A 229 -0.31 15.30 -2.00
N ILE A 230 0.94 14.83 -1.85
CA ILE A 230 2.02 15.55 -1.17
C ILE A 230 2.19 16.95 -1.78
N ALA A 231 2.28 17.05 -3.11
CA ALA A 231 2.45 18.33 -3.78
C ALA A 231 1.29 19.31 -3.51
N LYS A 232 0.04 18.81 -3.54
CA LYS A 232 -1.15 19.61 -3.24
C LYS A 232 -1.17 20.12 -1.80
N VAL A 233 -0.81 19.27 -0.86
CA VAL A 233 -0.77 19.62 0.56
C VAL A 233 0.31 20.67 0.82
N LEU A 234 1.51 20.48 0.27
CA LEU A 234 2.61 21.44 0.41
C LEU A 234 2.23 22.83 -0.15
N ALA A 235 1.60 22.88 -1.31
CA ALA A 235 1.17 24.15 -1.90
C ALA A 235 0.12 24.85 -1.02
N ASN A 236 -0.82 24.10 -0.46
CA ASN A 236 -1.86 24.67 0.40
C ASN A 236 -1.32 25.14 1.75
N GLU A 237 -0.45 24.36 2.38
CA GLU A 237 0.10 24.70 3.69
C GLU A 237 1.17 25.81 3.60
N SER A 238 1.92 25.90 2.49
CA SER A 238 2.88 26.99 2.27
C SER A 238 2.25 28.29 1.72
N ASP A 239 0.93 28.28 1.48
CA ASP A 239 0.18 29.40 0.84
C ASP A 239 0.78 29.79 -0.52
N ALA A 240 1.37 28.81 -1.24
CA ALA A 240 2.00 28.99 -2.54
C ALA A 240 1.00 28.70 -3.67
N ASN A 241 1.18 29.38 -4.80
CA ASN A 241 0.42 29.12 -6.01
C ASN A 241 0.88 27.79 -6.65
N MET A 242 -0.05 26.90 -6.97
CA MET A 242 0.25 25.61 -7.57
C MET A 242 -0.04 25.60 -9.06
N TYR A 243 0.97 25.23 -9.86
CA TYR A 243 0.87 25.02 -11.29
C TYR A 243 1.05 23.52 -11.58
N LEU A 244 0.01 22.87 -12.11
CA LEU A 244 0.02 21.45 -12.43
C LEU A 244 0.36 21.25 -13.90
N ILE A 245 1.35 20.42 -14.16
CA ILE A 245 1.77 19.95 -15.49
C ILE A 245 1.58 18.46 -15.53
N ASN A 246 0.71 17.96 -16.42
CA ASN A 246 0.52 16.55 -16.66
C ASN A 246 1.32 16.13 -17.90
N GLY A 247 2.30 15.23 -17.73
CA GLY A 247 3.24 14.83 -18.79
C GLY A 247 2.56 14.40 -20.09
N PRO A 248 1.68 13.38 -20.05
CA PRO A 248 0.98 12.90 -21.25
C PRO A 248 0.10 13.94 -21.93
N GLU A 249 -0.55 14.83 -21.18
CA GLU A 249 -1.43 15.85 -21.75
C GLU A 249 -0.67 16.91 -22.54
N ILE A 250 0.52 17.28 -22.07
CA ILE A 250 1.37 18.24 -22.76
C ILE A 250 1.96 17.66 -24.03
N MET A 251 2.36 16.39 -24.00
CA MET A 251 2.96 15.69 -25.15
C MET A 251 1.96 15.41 -26.28
N ASN A 252 0.67 15.27 -25.96
CA ASN A 252 -0.39 14.99 -26.95
C ASN A 252 -0.89 16.21 -27.73
N LYS A 253 -0.46 17.43 -27.41
CA LYS A 253 -0.83 18.65 -28.15
C LYS A 253 0.17 18.92 -29.29
N TYR A 254 -0.33 19.60 -30.35
CA TYR A 254 0.38 19.83 -31.63
C TYR A 254 1.83 20.28 -31.50
N TYR A 255 2.64 19.94 -32.53
CA TYR A 255 4.06 20.29 -32.70
C TYR A 255 4.32 21.78 -32.41
N GLY A 256 5.22 22.09 -31.45
CA GLY A 256 5.64 23.46 -31.11
C GLY A 256 4.84 24.17 -30.01
N GLU A 257 3.61 23.73 -29.68
CA GLU A 257 2.83 24.31 -28.60
C GLU A 257 3.33 23.91 -27.20
N THR A 258 3.89 22.70 -27.09
CA THR A 258 4.41 22.15 -25.82
C THR A 258 5.50 23.01 -25.21
N GLU A 259 6.49 23.42 -26.00
CA GLU A 259 7.61 24.25 -25.55
C GLU A 259 7.14 25.66 -25.15
N ALA A 260 6.19 26.23 -25.90
CA ALA A 260 5.62 27.54 -25.60
C ALA A 260 4.81 27.50 -24.31
N ARG A 261 4.03 26.46 -24.11
CA ARG A 261 3.21 26.29 -22.90
C ARG A 261 4.05 26.09 -21.64
N LEU A 262 5.14 25.29 -21.72
CA LEU A 262 6.08 25.16 -20.61
C LEU A 262 6.68 26.54 -20.23
N ARG A 263 7.14 27.32 -21.21
CA ARG A 263 7.67 28.65 -20.96
C ARG A 263 6.65 29.60 -20.32
N GLU A 264 5.40 29.53 -20.76
CA GLU A 264 4.31 30.33 -20.19
C GLU A 264 4.06 29.97 -18.72
N ILE A 265 3.92 28.68 -18.39
CA ILE A 265 3.69 28.20 -17.01
C ILE A 265 4.84 28.62 -16.09
N PHE A 266 6.11 28.43 -16.51
CA PHE A 266 7.27 28.82 -15.71
C PHE A 266 7.34 30.35 -15.52
N LYS A 267 6.94 31.13 -16.52
CA LYS A 267 6.85 32.60 -16.42
C LYS A 267 5.72 32.98 -15.44
N GLU A 268 4.52 32.44 -15.59
CA GLU A 268 3.42 32.72 -14.69
C GLU A 268 3.75 32.37 -13.23
N ALA A 269 4.42 31.23 -13.01
CA ALA A 269 4.85 30.81 -11.69
C ALA A 269 5.87 31.76 -11.07
N LYS A 270 6.78 32.34 -11.89
CA LYS A 270 7.75 33.35 -11.46
C LYS A 270 7.08 34.65 -11.13
N ASP A 271 6.14 35.10 -11.96
CA ASP A 271 5.41 36.37 -11.78
C ASP A 271 4.48 36.32 -10.54
N ASN A 272 3.97 35.14 -10.19
CA ASN A 272 3.08 34.94 -9.04
C ASN A 272 3.75 34.18 -7.87
N SER A 273 5.03 34.42 -7.63
CA SER A 273 5.74 33.78 -6.50
C SER A 273 5.20 34.23 -5.12
N PRO A 274 5.19 33.38 -4.06
CA PRO A 274 5.75 32.03 -4.01
C PRO A 274 4.89 31.00 -4.78
N SER A 275 5.56 30.08 -5.52
CA SER A 275 4.88 29.14 -6.40
C SER A 275 5.53 27.76 -6.39
N ILE A 276 4.71 26.74 -6.58
CA ILE A 276 5.13 25.35 -6.78
C ILE A 276 4.70 24.91 -8.16
N ILE A 277 5.64 24.47 -9.00
CA ILE A 277 5.35 23.82 -10.27
C ILE A 277 5.41 22.30 -10.03
N PHE A 278 4.30 21.62 -10.20
CA PHE A 278 4.24 20.15 -10.06
C PHE A 278 4.12 19.50 -11.44
N ILE A 279 5.10 18.66 -11.78
CA ILE A 279 5.15 17.92 -13.04
C ILE A 279 4.85 16.46 -12.74
N ASP A 280 3.64 16.00 -13.08
CA ASP A 280 3.25 14.61 -12.92
C ASP A 280 3.68 13.80 -14.14
N GLU A 281 4.07 12.53 -13.92
CA GLU A 281 4.57 11.63 -14.95
C GLU A 281 5.71 12.27 -15.79
N ILE A 282 6.73 12.81 -15.09
CA ILE A 282 7.85 13.51 -15.73
C ILE A 282 8.61 12.62 -16.72
N ASP A 283 8.61 11.31 -16.53
CA ASP A 283 9.17 10.33 -17.46
C ASP A 283 8.52 10.35 -18.85
N ALA A 284 7.27 10.80 -18.95
CA ALA A 284 6.61 11.02 -20.25
C ALA A 284 7.15 12.26 -21.00
N ILE A 285 7.59 13.30 -20.27
CA ILE A 285 8.13 14.54 -20.86
C ILE A 285 9.63 14.41 -21.11
N ALA A 286 10.34 13.75 -20.22
CA ALA A 286 11.80 13.69 -20.20
C ALA A 286 12.32 12.24 -20.08
N PRO A 287 12.05 11.38 -21.07
CA PRO A 287 12.61 10.04 -21.13
C PRO A 287 14.13 10.07 -21.34
N LYS A 288 14.81 8.98 -20.99
CA LYS A 288 16.23 8.80 -21.31
C LYS A 288 16.46 8.96 -22.81
N ARG A 289 17.58 9.56 -23.19
CA ARG A 289 17.95 9.82 -24.60
C ARG A 289 17.96 8.57 -25.48
N GLU A 290 18.21 7.41 -24.88
CA GLU A 290 18.20 6.10 -25.55
C GLU A 290 16.78 5.60 -25.85
N GLU A 291 15.80 6.04 -25.07
CA GLU A 291 14.38 5.69 -25.20
C GLU A 291 13.57 6.75 -25.96
N ALA A 292 14.17 7.92 -26.25
CA ALA A 292 13.52 9.03 -26.96
C ALA A 292 13.43 8.72 -28.47
N TYR A 293 12.23 8.42 -28.95
CA TYR A 293 11.97 8.05 -30.35
C TYR A 293 11.85 9.25 -31.31
N GLY A 294 11.91 10.51 -30.87
CA GLY A 294 11.69 11.67 -31.71
C GLY A 294 12.53 12.91 -31.37
N ASP A 295 12.77 13.78 -32.35
CA ASP A 295 13.46 15.07 -32.17
C ASP A 295 12.64 16.04 -31.30
N VAL A 296 11.34 15.86 -31.20
CA VAL A 296 10.43 16.68 -30.37
C VAL A 296 10.71 16.46 -28.89
N GLU A 297 10.78 15.21 -28.45
CA GLU A 297 11.08 14.86 -27.07
C GLU A 297 12.41 15.45 -26.62
N LYS A 298 13.44 15.36 -27.46
CA LYS A 298 14.76 15.94 -27.18
C LYS A 298 14.71 17.44 -26.99
N ARG A 299 13.88 18.17 -27.76
CA ARG A 299 13.71 19.63 -27.66
C ARG A 299 12.96 20.00 -26.38
N VAL A 300 11.90 19.26 -26.05
CA VAL A 300 11.13 19.49 -24.79
C VAL A 300 12.02 19.27 -23.59
N VAL A 301 12.83 18.20 -23.54
CA VAL A 301 13.83 17.98 -22.49
C VAL A 301 14.83 19.13 -22.41
N ALA A 302 15.39 19.55 -23.55
CA ALA A 302 16.34 20.68 -23.58
C ALA A 302 15.69 21.98 -23.08
N GLN A 303 14.43 22.23 -23.45
CA GLN A 303 13.68 23.39 -22.98
C GLN A 303 13.44 23.33 -21.46
N LEU A 304 13.04 22.17 -20.93
CA LEU A 304 12.82 21.97 -19.48
C LEU A 304 14.12 22.19 -18.70
N LEU A 305 15.24 21.65 -19.19
CA LEU A 305 16.57 21.87 -18.59
C LEU A 305 16.92 23.37 -18.53
N ALA A 306 16.71 24.11 -19.63
CA ALA A 306 16.98 25.55 -19.70
C ALA A 306 16.05 26.36 -18.76
N LEU A 307 14.79 25.94 -18.62
CA LEU A 307 13.83 26.59 -17.73
C LEU A 307 14.19 26.36 -16.25
N MET A 308 14.62 25.14 -15.89
CA MET A 308 15.06 24.85 -14.53
C MET A 308 16.34 25.61 -14.16
N ASP A 309 17.33 25.65 -15.04
CA ASP A 309 18.57 26.41 -14.84
C ASP A 309 18.28 27.92 -14.66
N GLY A 310 17.22 28.44 -15.30
CA GLY A 310 16.81 29.86 -15.20
C GLY A 310 16.00 30.21 -13.94
N LEU A 311 15.67 29.25 -13.06
CA LEU A 311 14.97 29.50 -11.80
C LEU A 311 15.89 30.02 -10.69
N ASN A 312 17.19 29.70 -10.74
CA ASN A 312 18.17 30.02 -9.69
C ASN A 312 18.42 31.55 -9.51
N GLU A 313 17.99 32.37 -10.44
CA GLU A 313 18.34 33.81 -10.43
C GLU A 313 17.43 34.70 -9.61
N ARG A 314 16.45 34.34 -8.88
CA ARG A 314 15.57 35.12 -7.97
C ARG A 314 14.11 34.67 -7.95
N GLY A 315 13.80 33.51 -7.58
CA GLY A 315 12.38 33.23 -7.51
C GLY A 315 12.07 32.22 -6.40
N ASN A 316 11.16 32.55 -5.51
CA ASN A 316 10.56 31.58 -4.59
C ASN A 316 9.67 30.61 -5.38
N VAL A 317 10.28 29.92 -6.36
CA VAL A 317 9.61 28.90 -7.20
C VAL A 317 10.36 27.59 -7.03
N ILE A 318 9.64 26.55 -6.64
CA ILE A 318 10.19 25.19 -6.49
C ILE A 318 9.49 24.26 -7.47
N VAL A 319 10.26 23.39 -8.14
CA VAL A 319 9.73 22.40 -9.07
C VAL A 319 9.65 21.04 -8.38
N LEU A 320 8.49 20.43 -8.38
CA LEU A 320 8.28 19.06 -7.90
C LEU A 320 8.01 18.16 -9.11
N GLY A 321 8.88 17.20 -9.37
CA GLY A 321 8.67 16.15 -10.37
C GLY A 321 8.11 14.89 -9.73
N ALA A 322 7.18 14.20 -10.35
CA ALA A 322 6.70 12.90 -9.91
C ALA A 322 6.86 11.86 -11.02
N THR A 323 7.33 10.67 -10.66
CA THR A 323 7.45 9.54 -11.58
C THR A 323 7.22 8.19 -10.87
N ASN A 324 6.71 7.23 -11.62
CA ASN A 324 6.67 5.83 -11.17
C ASN A 324 7.94 5.07 -11.59
N ARG A 325 8.75 5.65 -12.50
CA ARG A 325 9.94 5.03 -13.11
C ARG A 325 11.14 5.96 -13.05
N PRO A 326 11.83 6.06 -11.88
CA PRO A 326 12.96 6.98 -11.74
C PRO A 326 14.10 6.68 -12.71
N ASP A 327 14.24 5.41 -13.12
CA ASP A 327 15.26 5.00 -14.08
C ASP A 327 14.98 5.40 -15.53
N SER A 328 13.75 5.80 -15.88
CA SER A 328 13.37 6.26 -17.21
C SER A 328 13.58 7.76 -17.39
N VAL A 329 13.83 8.53 -16.32
CA VAL A 329 14.05 9.98 -16.39
C VAL A 329 15.48 10.28 -16.86
N ASP A 330 15.63 11.30 -17.74
CA ASP A 330 16.97 11.72 -18.26
C ASP A 330 17.89 12.10 -17.09
N PRO A 331 19.08 11.49 -16.96
CA PRO A 331 20.04 11.78 -15.91
C PRO A 331 20.47 13.25 -15.83
N ALA A 332 20.34 14.00 -16.91
CA ALA A 332 20.65 15.44 -16.92
C ALA A 332 19.72 16.26 -16.02
N LEU A 333 18.48 15.80 -15.81
CA LEU A 333 17.53 16.45 -14.88
C LEU A 333 17.86 16.18 -13.41
N ARG A 334 18.56 15.08 -13.12
CA ARG A 334 18.92 14.64 -11.76
C ARG A 334 20.25 15.21 -11.26
N ARG A 335 20.74 16.28 -11.91
CA ARG A 335 21.99 16.97 -11.54
C ARG A 335 21.71 18.11 -10.55
N PRO A 336 22.72 18.49 -9.72
CA PRO A 336 22.63 19.65 -8.84
C PRO A 336 22.13 20.90 -9.57
N GLY A 337 21.28 21.69 -8.91
CA GLY A 337 20.63 22.88 -9.47
C GLY A 337 19.32 22.59 -10.23
N ARG A 338 18.92 21.33 -10.34
CA ARG A 338 17.67 20.89 -11.00
C ARG A 338 16.87 20.03 -10.01
N PHE A 339 16.64 18.73 -10.30
CA PHE A 339 16.12 17.80 -9.30
C PHE A 339 17.29 17.23 -8.48
N ASP A 340 17.78 18.02 -7.56
CA ASP A 340 18.95 17.73 -6.73
C ASP A 340 18.60 16.92 -5.47
N ARG A 341 17.32 16.76 -5.20
CA ARG A 341 16.80 15.89 -4.16
C ARG A 341 15.81 14.88 -4.72
N GLU A 342 15.97 13.65 -4.28
CA GLU A 342 15.08 12.55 -4.62
C GLU A 342 14.46 12.02 -3.33
N VAL A 343 13.13 11.91 -3.32
CA VAL A 343 12.36 11.41 -2.18
C VAL A 343 11.54 10.21 -2.63
N GLU A 344 11.79 9.07 -2.02
CA GLU A 344 11.03 7.86 -2.26
C GLU A 344 9.69 7.94 -1.54
N VAL A 345 8.60 7.73 -2.27
CA VAL A 345 7.24 7.59 -1.72
C VAL A 345 6.89 6.12 -1.79
N ALA A 346 7.23 5.39 -0.74
CA ALA A 346 7.10 3.94 -0.66
C ALA A 346 5.65 3.49 -0.44
N VAL A 347 5.41 2.17 -0.57
CA VAL A 347 4.14 1.55 -0.16
C VAL A 347 4.01 1.66 1.37
N PRO A 348 2.84 2.06 1.90
CA PRO A 348 2.68 2.31 3.33
C PRO A 348 2.92 1.04 4.17
N ASN A 349 3.65 1.20 5.27
CA ASN A 349 3.82 0.19 6.30
C ASN A 349 2.49 -0.04 7.07
N THR A 350 2.48 -0.91 8.06
CA THR A 350 1.25 -1.25 8.81
C THR A 350 0.63 -0.04 9.50
N ASP A 351 1.45 0.80 10.15
CA ASP A 351 0.98 2.00 10.83
C ASP A 351 0.45 3.03 9.83
N GLY A 352 1.15 3.19 8.70
CA GLY A 352 0.71 4.06 7.60
C GLY A 352 -0.62 3.58 6.98
N ARG A 353 -0.81 2.27 6.81
CA ARG A 353 -2.10 1.73 6.34
C ARG A 353 -3.22 2.00 7.34
N LEU A 354 -2.93 1.89 8.64
CA LEU A 354 -3.89 2.22 9.68
C LEU A 354 -4.28 3.71 9.64
N GLU A 355 -3.33 4.61 9.47
CA GLU A 355 -3.59 6.05 9.30
C GLU A 355 -4.48 6.32 8.07
N ILE A 356 -4.14 5.72 6.93
CA ILE A 356 -4.92 5.85 5.69
C ILE A 356 -6.34 5.30 5.87
N LEU A 357 -6.50 4.16 6.55
CA LEU A 357 -7.82 3.63 6.90
C LEU A 357 -8.60 4.62 7.76
N HIS A 358 -7.99 5.19 8.80
CA HIS A 358 -8.65 6.20 9.63
C HIS A 358 -9.09 7.43 8.82
N ILE A 359 -8.29 7.86 7.84
CA ILE A 359 -8.65 8.98 6.97
C ILE A 359 -9.87 8.63 6.11
N HIS A 360 -9.86 7.48 5.43
CA HIS A 360 -10.93 7.12 4.49
C HIS A 360 -12.18 6.55 5.15
N THR A 361 -12.09 6.06 6.39
CA THR A 361 -13.28 5.64 7.17
C THR A 361 -13.84 6.76 8.04
N ARG A 362 -13.24 7.94 8.01
CA ARG A 362 -13.71 9.11 8.75
C ARG A 362 -15.14 9.46 8.29
N GLY A 363 -16.11 9.32 9.20
CA GLY A 363 -17.52 9.54 8.90
C GLY A 363 -18.29 8.37 8.30
N MET A 364 -17.64 7.22 8.08
CA MET A 364 -18.35 5.98 7.75
C MET A 364 -18.91 5.34 9.02
N PRO A 365 -20.17 4.86 9.01
CA PRO A 365 -20.76 4.14 10.13
C PRO A 365 -20.18 2.72 10.17
N LEU A 366 -19.10 2.54 10.90
CA LEU A 366 -18.48 1.23 11.13
C LEU A 366 -19.16 0.53 12.31
N ALA A 367 -19.35 -0.79 12.21
CA ALA A 367 -19.82 -1.61 13.33
C ALA A 367 -18.77 -1.65 14.45
N GLU A 368 -19.21 -1.81 15.70
CA GLU A 368 -18.34 -1.77 16.89
C GLU A 368 -17.32 -2.90 16.97
N ASP A 369 -17.54 -4.01 16.24
CA ASP A 369 -16.67 -5.18 16.15
C ASP A 369 -15.45 -4.98 15.22
N ILE A 370 -15.36 -3.85 14.51
CA ILE A 370 -14.28 -3.59 13.56
C ILE A 370 -13.07 -2.98 14.25
N HIS A 371 -12.01 -3.77 14.36
CA HIS A 371 -10.70 -3.30 14.81
C HIS A 371 -9.82 -2.97 13.59
N LEU A 372 -9.77 -1.69 13.19
CA LEU A 372 -9.02 -1.23 12.01
C LEU A 372 -7.52 -1.60 12.07
N LYS A 373 -6.94 -1.73 13.27
CA LYS A 373 -5.55 -2.12 13.45
C LYS A 373 -5.28 -3.56 12.98
N ASP A 374 -6.18 -4.49 13.32
CA ASP A 374 -6.05 -5.88 12.91
C ASP A 374 -6.25 -6.00 11.39
N PHE A 375 -7.23 -5.27 10.86
CA PHE A 375 -7.47 -5.23 9.42
C PHE A 375 -6.29 -4.59 8.65
N ALA A 376 -5.63 -3.55 9.17
CA ALA A 376 -4.44 -2.95 8.57
C ALA A 376 -3.28 -3.95 8.44
N ASN A 377 -3.16 -4.92 9.35
CA ASN A 377 -2.15 -5.97 9.27
C ASN A 377 -2.34 -6.87 8.04
N GLU A 378 -3.58 -7.08 7.59
CA GLU A 378 -3.89 -7.95 6.47
C GLU A 378 -3.76 -7.28 5.09
N LEU A 379 -3.71 -5.94 5.03
CA LEU A 379 -3.65 -5.17 3.79
C LEU A 379 -2.23 -5.06 3.22
N HIS A 380 -1.50 -6.18 3.13
CA HIS A 380 -0.15 -6.17 2.58
C HIS A 380 -0.11 -5.72 1.11
N GLY A 381 0.77 -4.77 0.77
CA GLY A 381 0.96 -4.26 -0.58
C GLY A 381 -0.14 -3.32 -1.10
N TYR A 382 -1.10 -2.94 -0.25
CA TYR A 382 -2.11 -1.94 -0.60
C TYR A 382 -1.51 -0.53 -0.54
N THR A 383 -1.71 0.22 -1.60
CA THR A 383 -1.37 1.65 -1.67
C THR A 383 -2.50 2.51 -1.09
N GLY A 384 -2.26 3.80 -0.90
CA GLY A 384 -3.30 4.72 -0.44
C GLY A 384 -4.54 4.76 -1.34
N ALA A 385 -4.34 4.67 -2.67
CA ALA A 385 -5.42 4.60 -3.65
C ALA A 385 -6.22 3.28 -3.54
N ASP A 386 -5.54 2.16 -3.28
CA ASP A 386 -6.20 0.86 -3.09
C ASP A 386 -7.05 0.84 -1.82
N ILE A 387 -6.53 1.38 -0.72
CA ILE A 387 -7.25 1.49 0.57
C ILE A 387 -8.50 2.38 0.40
N LYS A 388 -8.36 3.50 -0.32
CA LYS A 388 -9.51 4.35 -0.66
C LYS A 388 -10.57 3.58 -1.46
N SER A 389 -10.15 2.81 -2.48
CA SER A 389 -11.04 1.97 -3.28
C SER A 389 -11.69 0.88 -2.46
N LEU A 390 -10.94 0.25 -1.53
CA LEU A 390 -11.43 -0.75 -0.59
C LEU A 390 -12.53 -0.20 0.32
N CYS A 391 -12.31 0.96 0.93
CA CYS A 391 -13.31 1.61 1.78
C CYS A 391 -14.58 1.95 0.99
N ARG A 392 -14.43 2.44 -0.25
CA ARG A 392 -15.55 2.72 -1.15
C ARG A 392 -16.34 1.46 -1.50
N GLU A 393 -15.65 0.37 -1.87
CA GLU A 393 -16.30 -0.90 -2.22
C GLU A 393 -16.99 -1.53 -1.02
N SER A 394 -16.40 -1.44 0.17
CA SER A 394 -17.04 -1.89 1.42
C SER A 394 -18.34 -1.15 1.70
N ALA A 395 -18.37 0.14 1.47
CA ALA A 395 -19.60 0.94 1.59
C ALA A 395 -20.65 0.52 0.56
N LEU A 396 -20.26 0.25 -0.70
CA LEU A 396 -21.15 -0.25 -1.73
C LEU A 396 -21.73 -1.63 -1.39
N LYS A 397 -20.92 -2.52 -0.79
CA LYS A 397 -21.41 -3.83 -0.31
C LYS A 397 -22.40 -3.69 0.84
N ALA A 398 -22.14 -2.80 1.78
CA ALA A 398 -23.11 -2.47 2.82
C ALA A 398 -24.43 -1.95 2.23
N ILE A 399 -24.39 -1.02 1.27
CA ILE A 399 -25.58 -0.53 0.57
C ILE A 399 -26.33 -1.67 -0.12
N ARG A 400 -25.63 -2.54 -0.88
CA ARG A 400 -26.24 -3.70 -1.55
C ARG A 400 -26.98 -4.63 -0.57
N ARG A 401 -26.52 -4.74 0.66
CA ARG A 401 -27.15 -5.55 1.70
C ARG A 401 -28.50 -4.97 2.17
N TYR A 402 -28.62 -3.65 2.17
CA TYR A 402 -29.86 -2.95 2.54
C TYR A 402 -30.81 -2.71 1.36
N LEU A 403 -30.34 -2.84 0.10
CA LEU A 403 -31.16 -2.66 -1.11
C LEU A 403 -32.49 -3.44 -1.11
N PRO A 404 -32.57 -4.71 -0.66
CA PRO A 404 -33.84 -5.43 -0.62
C PRO A 404 -34.88 -4.85 0.34
N GLU A 405 -34.45 -4.04 1.32
CA GLU A 405 -35.30 -3.40 2.31
C GLU A 405 -35.71 -1.98 1.90
N ILE A 406 -35.11 -1.46 0.78
CA ILE A 406 -35.37 -0.13 0.26
C ILE A 406 -36.39 -0.22 -0.86
N ASP A 407 -37.50 0.44 -0.70
CA ASP A 407 -38.45 0.64 -1.78
C ASP A 407 -37.92 1.73 -2.72
N LEU A 408 -37.41 1.31 -3.88
CA LEU A 408 -36.81 2.20 -4.89
C LEU A 408 -37.82 3.10 -5.58
N GLU A 409 -39.13 2.86 -5.41
CA GLU A 409 -40.20 3.70 -5.97
C GLU A 409 -40.53 4.90 -5.07
N THR A 410 -40.08 4.88 -3.82
CA THR A 410 -40.26 6.02 -2.91
C THR A 410 -39.16 7.06 -3.13
N GLU A 411 -39.53 8.32 -3.32
CA GLU A 411 -38.60 9.44 -3.54
C GLU A 411 -37.65 9.67 -2.37
N ARG A 412 -37.88 9.11 -1.18
CA ARG A 412 -37.04 9.34 0.02
C ARG A 412 -36.89 8.09 0.87
N ILE A 413 -35.65 7.82 1.27
CA ILE A 413 -35.31 6.75 2.22
C ILE A 413 -35.59 7.25 3.63
N PRO A 414 -36.31 6.48 4.49
CA PRO A 414 -36.60 6.89 5.89
C PRO A 414 -35.34 7.14 6.70
N SER A 415 -35.30 8.25 7.45
CA SER A 415 -34.13 8.64 8.28
C SER A 415 -33.70 7.56 9.28
N LYS A 416 -34.67 6.80 9.83
CA LYS A 416 -34.39 5.68 10.74
C LYS A 416 -33.56 4.57 10.08
N MET A 417 -33.81 4.32 8.80
CA MET A 417 -33.07 3.32 8.04
C MET A 417 -31.65 3.78 7.74
N LEU A 418 -31.47 5.07 7.39
CA LEU A 418 -30.14 5.67 7.22
C LEU A 418 -29.30 5.62 8.50
N GLU A 419 -29.94 5.84 9.67
CA GLU A 419 -29.28 5.75 10.96
C GLU A 419 -28.89 4.32 11.38
N SER A 420 -29.62 3.31 10.88
CA SER A 420 -29.33 1.89 11.15
C SER A 420 -28.32 1.26 10.20
N MET A 421 -27.95 1.95 9.11
CA MET A 421 -26.96 1.46 8.16
C MET A 421 -25.57 1.46 8.80
N GLU A 422 -24.92 0.31 8.81
CA GLU A 422 -23.54 0.13 9.29
C GLU A 422 -22.74 -0.78 8.34
N ILE A 423 -21.45 -0.52 8.25
CA ILE A 423 -20.49 -1.36 7.51
C ILE A 423 -20.00 -2.42 8.48
N LYS A 424 -20.17 -3.70 8.12
CA LYS A 424 -19.73 -4.85 8.91
C LYS A 424 -18.35 -5.34 8.48
N LEU A 425 -17.67 -6.05 9.37
CA LEU A 425 -16.36 -6.63 9.09
C LEU A 425 -16.38 -7.51 7.82
N ARG A 426 -17.48 -8.23 7.58
CA ARG A 426 -17.66 -9.03 6.37
C ARG A 426 -17.63 -8.19 5.10
N ASP A 427 -18.23 -6.99 5.10
CA ASP A 427 -18.26 -6.10 3.94
C ASP A 427 -16.84 -5.66 3.56
N LEU A 428 -15.97 -5.46 4.57
CA LEU A 428 -14.54 -5.14 4.37
C LEU A 428 -13.77 -6.32 3.76
N TYR A 429 -13.96 -7.53 4.28
CA TYR A 429 -13.31 -8.73 3.73
C TYR A 429 -13.80 -9.04 2.31
N ASP A 430 -15.09 -8.95 2.05
CA ASP A 430 -15.66 -9.17 0.72
C ASP A 430 -15.15 -8.13 -0.29
N ALA A 431 -14.92 -6.88 0.13
CA ALA A 431 -14.29 -5.84 -0.69
C ALA A 431 -12.80 -6.12 -0.94
N MET A 432 -12.08 -6.66 0.04
CA MET A 432 -10.67 -7.02 -0.10
C MET A 432 -10.43 -8.10 -1.17
N PHE A 433 -11.40 -8.98 -1.42
CA PHE A 433 -11.31 -9.97 -2.51
C PHE A 433 -11.50 -9.34 -3.90
N GLU A 434 -12.16 -8.20 -4.02
CA GLU A 434 -12.42 -7.53 -5.30
C GLU A 434 -11.33 -6.49 -5.64
N VAL A 435 -10.80 -5.81 -4.62
CA VAL A 435 -9.75 -4.79 -4.81
C VAL A 435 -8.36 -5.43 -4.79
N VAL A 436 -7.81 -5.63 -5.98
CA VAL A 436 -6.43 -6.14 -6.13
C VAL A 436 -5.43 -5.01 -5.89
N PRO A 437 -4.44 -5.18 -4.99
CA PRO A 437 -3.42 -4.17 -4.71
C PRO A 437 -2.67 -3.72 -5.98
N THR A 438 -2.51 -2.42 -6.15
CA THR A 438 -1.87 -1.85 -7.35
C THR A 438 -0.39 -2.23 -7.46
N ALA A 439 0.31 -2.31 -6.33
CA ALA A 439 1.70 -2.77 -6.30
C ALA A 439 1.88 -4.20 -6.85
N MET A 440 0.78 -4.95 -6.96
CA MET A 440 0.77 -6.35 -7.40
C MET A 440 0.27 -6.55 -8.85
N ARG A 441 -0.32 -5.51 -9.51
CA ARG A 441 -1.00 -5.68 -10.81
C ARG A 441 -0.06 -5.97 -11.99
N GLU A 442 1.19 -5.53 -11.95
CA GLU A 442 2.12 -5.68 -13.07
C GLU A 442 2.84 -7.04 -13.14
N PHE A 443 2.81 -7.84 -12.07
CA PHE A 443 3.20 -9.25 -12.06
C PHE A 443 2.11 -10.04 -11.36
N TYR A 444 1.93 -11.32 -11.73
CA TYR A 444 0.98 -12.22 -11.10
C TYR A 444 1.35 -12.46 -9.63
N VAL A 445 1.06 -11.49 -8.76
CA VAL A 445 1.10 -11.72 -7.32
C VAL A 445 -0.22 -12.36 -6.96
N GLU A 446 -0.19 -13.68 -6.81
CA GLU A 446 -1.35 -14.45 -6.38
C GLU A 446 -1.32 -14.60 -4.86
N ARG A 447 -2.45 -14.42 -4.20
CA ARG A 447 -2.65 -15.08 -2.91
C ARG A 447 -3.01 -16.52 -3.19
N ALA A 448 -2.13 -17.43 -2.83
CA ALA A 448 -2.38 -18.84 -3.00
C ALA A 448 -3.63 -19.24 -2.18
N LYS A 449 -4.58 -19.89 -2.84
CA LYS A 449 -5.80 -20.46 -2.20
C LYS A 449 -5.64 -21.94 -1.86
N ILE A 450 -4.40 -22.42 -1.83
CA ILE A 450 -4.05 -23.83 -1.59
C ILE A 450 -3.43 -23.92 -0.20
N TRP A 451 -3.99 -24.75 0.65
CA TRP A 451 -3.53 -24.97 2.03
C TRP A 451 -2.89 -26.35 2.18
N TRP A 452 -2.16 -26.60 3.30
CA TRP A 452 -1.58 -27.90 3.58
C TRP A 452 -2.60 -29.05 3.53
N LYS A 453 -3.85 -28.81 3.89
CA LYS A 453 -4.95 -29.79 3.82
C LYS A 453 -5.28 -30.23 2.40
N ASP A 454 -4.98 -29.41 1.40
CA ASP A 454 -5.26 -29.71 -0.01
C ASP A 454 -4.12 -30.52 -0.67
N ILE A 455 -3.08 -30.86 0.09
CA ILE A 455 -1.92 -31.64 -0.35
C ILE A 455 -1.88 -32.95 0.45
N GLY A 456 -2.06 -34.07 -0.22
CA GLY A 456 -1.97 -35.40 0.40
C GLY A 456 -0.53 -35.89 0.56
N GLY A 457 -0.17 -36.44 1.72
CA GLY A 457 1.16 -36.90 2.06
C GLY A 457 2.19 -35.75 2.19
N LEU A 458 3.46 -36.08 1.95
CA LEU A 458 4.60 -35.15 2.06
C LEU A 458 4.81 -34.56 3.47
N ASP A 459 4.46 -35.28 4.52
CA ASP A 459 4.47 -34.78 5.90
C ASP A 459 5.86 -34.28 6.32
N TYR A 460 6.91 -35.04 5.99
CA TYR A 460 8.30 -34.61 6.24
C TYR A 460 8.63 -33.26 5.53
N ALA A 461 8.20 -33.10 4.30
CA ALA A 461 8.44 -31.87 3.55
C ALA A 461 7.68 -30.68 4.14
N LYS A 462 6.44 -30.90 4.56
CA LYS A 462 5.61 -29.88 5.22
C LYS A 462 6.21 -29.45 6.55
N GLU A 463 6.66 -30.39 7.40
CA GLU A 463 7.35 -30.10 8.66
C GLU A 463 8.64 -29.32 8.41
N THR A 464 9.50 -29.78 7.52
CA THR A 464 10.78 -29.11 7.21
C THR A 464 10.55 -27.66 6.73
N LEU A 465 9.56 -27.44 5.89
CA LEU A 465 9.22 -26.09 5.41
C LEU A 465 8.63 -25.22 6.53
N LYS A 466 7.82 -25.80 7.41
CA LYS A 466 7.26 -25.09 8.56
C LYS A 466 8.37 -24.60 9.50
N ASP A 467 9.28 -25.47 9.85
CA ASP A 467 10.34 -25.16 10.82
C ASP A 467 11.38 -24.18 10.28
N ASN A 468 11.72 -24.30 8.99
CA ASN A 468 12.75 -23.44 8.40
C ASN A 468 12.19 -22.16 7.78
N MET A 469 11.08 -22.21 7.04
CA MET A 469 10.64 -21.07 6.23
C MET A 469 9.52 -20.26 6.89
N ILE A 470 8.52 -20.90 7.50
CA ILE A 470 7.45 -20.17 8.18
C ILE A 470 8.02 -19.41 9.37
N ALA A 471 8.88 -20.06 10.15
CA ALA A 471 9.53 -19.42 11.29
C ALA A 471 10.44 -18.25 10.86
N SER A 472 11.19 -18.39 9.75
CA SER A 472 12.08 -17.32 9.26
C SER A 472 11.36 -16.08 8.76
N ILE A 473 10.16 -16.25 8.15
CA ILE A 473 9.35 -15.15 7.60
C ILE A 473 8.57 -14.44 8.71
N ASN A 474 7.91 -15.22 9.59
CA ASN A 474 6.98 -14.66 10.59
C ASN A 474 7.69 -14.18 11.86
N GLU A 475 8.80 -14.82 12.24
CA GLU A 475 9.50 -14.57 13.51
C GLU A 475 11.03 -14.40 13.33
N PRO A 476 11.51 -13.52 12.45
CA PRO A 476 12.93 -13.34 12.17
C PRO A 476 13.74 -12.96 13.42
N ASP A 477 13.11 -12.26 14.37
CA ASP A 477 13.74 -11.82 15.62
C ASP A 477 14.15 -12.97 16.53
N LYS A 478 13.49 -14.13 16.44
CA LYS A 478 13.91 -15.32 17.21
C LYS A 478 15.28 -15.84 16.78
N PHE A 479 15.53 -15.86 15.46
CA PHE A 479 16.82 -16.25 14.90
C PHE A 479 17.92 -15.27 15.27
N THR A 480 17.64 -13.97 15.16
CA THR A 480 18.59 -12.90 15.51
C THR A 480 18.96 -12.92 16.99
N LYS A 481 17.99 -13.17 17.89
CA LYS A 481 18.25 -13.31 19.33
C LYS A 481 19.12 -14.53 19.68
N MET A 482 19.08 -15.58 18.85
CA MET A 482 19.94 -16.77 18.99
C MET A 482 21.29 -16.62 18.27
N GLY A 483 21.56 -15.48 17.61
CA GLY A 483 22.80 -15.26 16.87
C GLY A 483 22.89 -16.05 15.55
N VAL A 484 21.77 -16.60 15.04
CA VAL A 484 21.73 -17.40 13.82
C VAL A 484 21.01 -16.60 12.72
N LYS A 485 21.55 -16.64 11.51
CA LYS A 485 20.88 -16.04 10.35
C LYS A 485 19.71 -16.94 9.92
N PRO A 486 18.50 -16.41 9.71
CA PRO A 486 17.38 -17.20 9.20
C PRO A 486 17.68 -17.69 7.77
N PRO A 487 17.26 -18.90 7.41
CA PRO A 487 17.38 -19.40 6.05
C PRO A 487 16.56 -18.52 5.09
N LYS A 488 17.16 -18.19 3.92
CA LYS A 488 16.55 -17.30 2.93
C LYS A 488 15.85 -18.03 1.81
N GLY A 489 16.27 -19.26 1.52
CA GLY A 489 15.74 -19.97 0.39
C GLY A 489 15.72 -21.48 0.52
N VAL A 490 14.86 -22.11 -0.26
CA VAL A 490 14.70 -23.55 -0.36
C VAL A 490 14.73 -24.01 -1.80
N LEU A 491 15.47 -25.05 -2.11
CA LEU A 491 15.40 -25.78 -3.38
C LEU A 491 14.49 -27.01 -3.22
N LEU A 492 13.37 -27.04 -3.94
CA LEU A 492 12.50 -28.21 -4.06
C LEU A 492 12.87 -28.96 -5.33
N TYR A 493 13.33 -30.19 -5.21
CA TYR A 493 13.71 -30.99 -6.38
C TYR A 493 13.11 -32.41 -6.33
N GLY A 494 12.96 -33.04 -7.48
CA GLY A 494 12.41 -34.39 -7.59
C GLY A 494 11.64 -34.62 -8.89
N PRO A 495 11.02 -35.80 -9.06
CA PRO A 495 10.31 -36.15 -10.28
C PRO A 495 9.16 -35.18 -10.61
N PRO A 496 8.85 -34.98 -11.90
CA PRO A 496 7.70 -34.17 -12.29
C PRO A 496 6.38 -34.76 -11.77
N GLY A 497 5.39 -33.90 -11.50
CA GLY A 497 4.07 -34.32 -11.04
C GLY A 497 3.96 -34.70 -9.55
N CYS A 498 5.03 -34.61 -8.75
CA CYS A 498 5.03 -34.92 -7.31
C CYS A 498 4.56 -33.77 -6.40
N GLY A 499 4.06 -32.66 -6.95
CA GLY A 499 3.43 -31.60 -6.17
C GLY A 499 4.38 -30.46 -5.71
N LYS A 500 5.60 -30.33 -6.25
CA LYS A 500 6.57 -29.28 -5.86
C LYS A 500 6.00 -27.86 -5.94
N THR A 501 5.39 -27.50 -7.04
CA THR A 501 4.78 -26.18 -7.25
C THR A 501 3.57 -25.97 -6.33
N LEU A 502 2.77 -27.03 -6.09
CA LEU A 502 1.66 -26.96 -5.14
C LEU A 502 2.16 -26.73 -3.71
N LEU A 503 3.27 -27.39 -3.33
CA LEU A 503 3.89 -27.23 -2.01
C LEU A 503 4.39 -25.80 -1.78
N GLY A 504 5.04 -25.20 -2.79
CA GLY A 504 5.47 -23.81 -2.72
C GLY A 504 4.30 -22.82 -2.58
N ARG A 505 3.21 -23.05 -3.33
CA ARG A 505 1.98 -22.26 -3.22
C ARG A 505 1.32 -22.41 -1.84
N ALA A 506 1.22 -23.61 -1.32
CA ALA A 506 0.65 -23.84 0.00
C ALA A 506 1.48 -23.22 1.12
N LEU A 507 2.80 -23.23 1.01
CA LEU A 507 3.67 -22.54 1.96
C LEU A 507 3.35 -21.03 2.02
N SER A 508 3.14 -20.38 0.88
CA SER A 508 2.77 -18.97 0.85
C SER A 508 1.43 -18.69 1.55
N ALA A 509 0.42 -19.56 1.34
CA ALA A 509 -0.87 -19.45 2.01
C ALA A 509 -0.75 -19.61 3.54
N GLU A 510 0.00 -20.61 4.00
CA GLU A 510 0.21 -20.87 5.43
C GLU A 510 1.02 -19.79 6.14
N CYS A 511 1.97 -19.15 5.42
CA CYS A 511 2.70 -18.00 5.95
C CYS A 511 1.86 -16.71 5.97
N GLY A 512 0.69 -16.67 5.32
CA GLY A 512 -0.05 -15.43 5.08
C GLY A 512 0.71 -14.41 4.23
N SER A 513 1.73 -14.87 3.46
CA SER A 513 2.61 -14.01 2.66
C SER A 513 2.13 -13.89 1.22
N ASN A 514 2.53 -12.78 0.58
CA ASN A 514 2.34 -12.60 -0.85
C ASN A 514 3.23 -13.58 -1.63
N MET A 515 2.83 -13.94 -2.84
CA MET A 515 3.55 -14.87 -3.69
C MET A 515 3.78 -14.28 -5.07
N ILE A 516 5.01 -14.36 -5.55
CA ILE A 516 5.37 -14.07 -6.94
C ILE A 516 5.82 -15.39 -7.58
N LEU A 517 5.01 -15.89 -8.53
CA LEU A 517 5.37 -17.08 -9.29
C LEU A 517 6.06 -16.66 -10.59
N VAL A 518 7.26 -17.14 -10.79
CA VAL A 518 8.11 -16.87 -11.95
C VAL A 518 8.46 -18.18 -12.63
N ARG A 519 8.15 -18.31 -13.90
CA ARG A 519 8.58 -19.46 -14.68
C ARG A 519 9.87 -19.14 -15.42
N GLY A 520 10.89 -20.01 -15.29
CA GLY A 520 12.18 -19.79 -15.90
C GLY A 520 12.13 -19.43 -17.40
N PRO A 521 11.40 -20.16 -18.25
CA PRO A 521 11.27 -19.85 -19.67
C PRO A 521 10.65 -18.48 -19.96
N GLU A 522 9.78 -17.95 -19.11
CA GLU A 522 9.14 -16.63 -19.29
C GLU A 522 10.14 -15.48 -19.19
N ILE A 523 11.14 -15.62 -18.30
CA ILE A 523 12.21 -14.61 -18.15
C ILE A 523 13.06 -14.56 -19.42
N LEU A 524 13.34 -15.72 -20.03
CA LEU A 524 14.20 -15.80 -21.20
C LEU A 524 13.49 -15.40 -22.50
N SER A 525 12.19 -15.68 -22.65
CA SER A 525 11.46 -15.47 -23.90
C SER A 525 10.87 -14.08 -24.05
N LYS A 526 10.40 -13.48 -22.98
CA LYS A 526 9.70 -12.19 -22.97
C LYS A 526 10.63 -10.98 -22.96
N TRP A 527 11.90 -11.19 -22.57
CA TRP A 527 12.86 -10.15 -22.28
C TRP A 527 14.23 -10.39 -22.93
N VAL A 528 14.23 -10.71 -24.22
CA VAL A 528 15.49 -10.84 -24.98
C VAL A 528 16.25 -9.51 -24.90
N GLY A 529 17.38 -9.50 -24.15
CA GLY A 529 18.19 -8.31 -23.88
C GLY A 529 17.89 -7.55 -22.57
N GLU A 530 16.82 -7.90 -21.82
CA GLU A 530 16.42 -7.23 -20.59
C GLU A 530 16.19 -8.17 -19.38
N SER A 531 16.62 -9.42 -19.48
CA SER A 531 16.38 -10.44 -18.44
C SER A 531 16.94 -10.07 -17.06
N GLU A 532 18.06 -9.33 -16.99
CA GLU A 532 18.62 -8.80 -15.75
C GLU A 532 17.71 -7.75 -15.09
N LYS A 533 17.15 -6.85 -15.91
CA LYS A 533 16.19 -5.85 -15.42
C LYS A 533 14.94 -6.53 -14.87
N ALA A 534 14.49 -7.62 -15.51
CA ALA A 534 13.34 -8.40 -15.04
C ALA A 534 13.60 -9.03 -13.66
N ILE A 535 14.77 -9.60 -13.41
CA ILE A 535 15.14 -10.14 -12.11
C ILE A 535 15.15 -9.03 -11.05
N ARG A 536 15.80 -7.90 -11.31
CA ARG A 536 15.79 -6.74 -10.39
C ARG A 536 14.37 -6.27 -10.06
N GLU A 537 13.52 -6.17 -11.07
CA GLU A 537 12.12 -5.79 -10.91
C GLU A 537 11.34 -6.79 -10.02
N ILE A 538 11.55 -8.10 -10.20
CA ILE A 538 10.92 -9.13 -9.37
C ILE A 538 11.32 -8.95 -7.91
N PHE A 539 12.61 -8.80 -7.62
CA PHE A 539 13.08 -8.62 -6.25
C PHE A 539 12.66 -7.27 -5.66
N ARG A 540 12.70 -6.19 -6.44
CA ARG A 540 12.19 -4.88 -6.03
C ARG A 540 10.71 -4.95 -5.61
N LYS A 541 9.89 -5.65 -6.40
CA LYS A 541 8.46 -5.85 -6.11
C LYS A 541 8.24 -6.76 -4.90
N ALA A 542 9.05 -7.80 -4.75
CA ALA A 542 9.01 -8.63 -3.56
C ALA A 542 9.33 -7.82 -2.29
N LYS A 543 10.33 -6.91 -2.36
CA LYS A 543 10.66 -5.99 -1.27
C LYS A 543 9.48 -5.06 -0.95
N ALA A 544 8.83 -4.51 -1.96
CA ALA A 544 7.66 -3.63 -1.79
C ALA A 544 6.41 -4.35 -1.26
N SER A 545 6.28 -5.65 -1.51
CA SER A 545 5.14 -6.48 -1.08
C SER A 545 5.46 -7.42 0.09
N ALA A 546 6.56 -7.18 0.80
CA ALA A 546 6.94 -8.03 1.94
C ALA A 546 5.86 -8.06 3.06
N PRO A 547 5.62 -9.20 3.72
CA PRO A 547 6.29 -10.48 3.54
C PRO A 547 5.91 -11.16 2.22
N CYS A 548 6.92 -11.62 1.45
CA CYS A 548 6.73 -12.18 0.12
C CYS A 548 7.55 -13.43 -0.12
N ILE A 549 6.99 -14.41 -0.83
CA ILE A 549 7.68 -15.60 -1.30
C ILE A 549 7.82 -15.55 -2.82
N ILE A 550 9.05 -15.57 -3.31
CA ILE A 550 9.32 -15.68 -4.75
C ILE A 550 9.49 -17.16 -5.09
N ILE A 551 8.68 -17.68 -6.00
CA ILE A 551 8.77 -19.07 -6.48
C ILE A 551 9.32 -19.06 -7.91
N PHE A 552 10.55 -19.56 -8.08
CA PHE A 552 11.12 -19.81 -9.40
C PHE A 552 10.82 -21.25 -9.80
N ASP A 553 9.85 -21.42 -10.70
CA ASP A 553 9.51 -22.73 -11.26
C ASP A 553 10.33 -23.02 -12.52
N GLU A 554 10.72 -24.28 -12.72
CA GLU A 554 11.64 -24.70 -13.78
C GLU A 554 12.99 -23.92 -13.74
N LEU A 555 13.58 -23.81 -12.54
CA LEU A 555 14.83 -23.09 -12.30
C LEU A 555 15.98 -23.60 -13.19
N ASP A 556 15.96 -24.89 -13.55
CA ASP A 556 16.92 -25.49 -14.47
C ASP A 556 16.93 -24.87 -15.87
N SER A 557 15.85 -24.23 -16.29
CA SER A 557 15.82 -23.53 -17.57
C SER A 557 16.71 -22.29 -17.56
N LEU A 558 16.85 -21.61 -16.42
CA LEU A 558 17.77 -20.47 -16.24
C LEU A 558 19.22 -20.90 -16.10
N ALA A 559 19.47 -22.13 -15.64
CA ALA A 559 20.81 -22.68 -15.40
C ALA A 559 21.43 -23.39 -16.63
N LYS A 560 20.65 -23.81 -17.62
CA LYS A 560 21.09 -24.56 -18.82
C LYS A 560 22.13 -23.87 -19.72
N PHE A 561 22.41 -22.61 -19.49
CA PHE A 561 23.31 -21.84 -20.36
C PHE A 561 24.80 -22.08 -20.14
N LYS A 562 25.22 -22.92 -19.15
CA LYS A 562 26.64 -23.26 -18.96
C LYS A 562 27.17 -24.46 -19.76
N ALA A 563 26.32 -25.27 -20.38
CA ALA A 563 26.68 -26.62 -20.81
C ALA A 563 26.89 -26.82 -22.32
N THR A 564 26.73 -25.81 -23.16
CA THR A 564 26.92 -25.98 -24.61
C THR A 564 27.90 -24.96 -25.15
N ASP A 565 28.98 -25.45 -25.78
CA ASP A 565 30.06 -24.73 -26.46
C ASP A 565 29.58 -23.49 -27.23
N GLY A 566 30.23 -22.34 -26.96
CA GLY A 566 30.26 -21.20 -27.87
C GLY A 566 29.17 -20.13 -27.60
N GLY A 567 29.22 -19.41 -26.48
CA GLY A 567 28.81 -18.02 -26.49
C GLY A 567 27.35 -17.69 -26.19
N ASN A 568 26.92 -17.78 -24.96
CA ASN A 568 25.82 -16.96 -24.48
C ASN A 568 26.16 -16.37 -23.11
N ALA A 569 26.79 -15.19 -23.10
CA ALA A 569 27.07 -14.37 -21.94
C ALA A 569 25.80 -13.98 -21.16
N GLN A 570 24.63 -14.07 -21.79
CA GLN A 570 23.34 -13.63 -21.20
C GLN A 570 22.84 -14.52 -20.04
N GLY A 571 23.08 -15.81 -20.06
CA GLY A 571 22.65 -16.71 -18.97
C GLY A 571 23.48 -16.54 -17.69
N GLU A 572 24.77 -16.27 -17.84
CA GLU A 572 25.68 -16.02 -16.70
C GLU A 572 25.36 -14.69 -16.01
N THR A 573 24.95 -13.67 -16.77
CA THR A 573 24.60 -12.36 -16.21
C THR A 573 23.28 -12.41 -15.45
N VAL A 574 22.26 -13.13 -15.94
CA VAL A 574 20.97 -13.34 -15.24
C VAL A 574 21.18 -14.09 -13.93
N LEU A 575 21.99 -15.16 -13.95
CA LEU A 575 22.32 -15.93 -12.76
C LEU A 575 23.06 -15.07 -11.73
N SER A 576 24.07 -14.31 -12.20
CA SER A 576 24.85 -13.40 -11.33
C SER A 576 23.97 -12.33 -10.71
N GLN A 577 23.04 -11.75 -11.46
CA GLN A 577 22.08 -10.78 -10.95
C GLN A 577 21.16 -11.40 -9.91
N MET A 578 20.63 -12.60 -10.17
CA MET A 578 19.78 -13.32 -9.21
C MET A 578 20.53 -13.60 -7.89
N LEU A 579 21.79 -14.01 -7.95
CA LEU A 579 22.62 -14.26 -6.78
C LEU A 579 22.84 -12.97 -5.97
N THR A 580 23.11 -11.85 -6.62
CA THR A 580 23.28 -10.54 -5.99
C THR A 580 22.02 -10.11 -5.27
N GLU A 581 20.85 -10.18 -5.94
CA GLU A 581 19.57 -9.79 -5.34
C GLU A 581 19.18 -10.67 -4.14
N MET A 582 19.51 -11.98 -4.19
CA MET A 582 19.28 -12.89 -3.05
C MET A 582 20.15 -12.52 -1.84
N GLU A 583 21.37 -12.08 -2.04
CA GLU A 583 22.27 -11.62 -0.96
C GLU A 583 21.76 -10.31 -0.35
N ASP A 584 21.37 -9.34 -1.18
CA ASP A 584 20.88 -8.01 -0.78
C ASP A 584 19.51 -8.04 -0.08
N SER A 585 18.77 -9.14 -0.19
CA SER A 585 17.48 -9.32 0.49
C SER A 585 17.58 -9.58 2.00
N GLY A 586 18.75 -9.43 2.61
CA GLY A 586 19.11 -9.88 3.96
C GLY A 586 18.30 -9.35 5.13
N THR A 587 17.64 -8.21 5.01
CA THR A 587 16.81 -7.58 6.07
C THR A 587 15.33 -7.57 5.72
N SER A 588 14.98 -7.89 4.49
CA SER A 588 13.59 -7.92 4.02
C SER A 588 12.96 -9.30 4.30
N ARG A 589 11.69 -9.32 4.72
CA ARG A 589 10.91 -10.56 4.92
C ARG A 589 10.56 -11.22 3.58
N ILE A 590 11.63 -11.60 2.82
CA ILE A 590 11.51 -12.25 1.52
C ILE A 590 12.12 -13.64 1.61
N ALA A 591 11.43 -14.64 1.09
CA ALA A 591 11.95 -15.98 0.92
C ALA A 591 11.93 -16.39 -0.56
N VAL A 592 12.89 -17.20 -0.97
CA VAL A 592 13.02 -17.68 -2.35
C VAL A 592 12.83 -19.19 -2.39
N ILE A 593 11.95 -19.68 -3.25
CA ILE A 593 11.74 -21.12 -3.49
C ILE A 593 12.17 -21.40 -4.94
N GLY A 594 13.23 -22.17 -5.08
CA GLY A 594 13.63 -22.74 -6.37
C GLY A 594 12.95 -24.12 -6.57
N ILE A 595 12.37 -24.34 -7.74
CA ILE A 595 11.76 -25.61 -8.10
C ILE A 595 12.43 -26.13 -9.36
N THR A 596 12.89 -27.38 -9.32
CA THR A 596 13.52 -28.02 -10.47
C THR A 596 13.20 -29.51 -10.57
N ASN A 597 13.18 -30.02 -11.80
CA ASN A 597 13.16 -31.45 -12.07
C ASN A 597 14.59 -31.98 -12.32
N ARG A 598 15.58 -31.10 -12.54
CA ARG A 598 16.96 -31.43 -12.90
C ARG A 598 17.95 -30.74 -11.96
N PRO A 599 18.09 -31.24 -10.71
CA PRO A 599 19.01 -30.64 -9.74
C PRO A 599 20.47 -30.70 -10.18
N ASP A 600 20.83 -31.62 -11.06
CA ASP A 600 22.16 -31.76 -11.68
C ASP A 600 22.55 -30.57 -12.57
N LEU A 601 21.61 -29.78 -13.04
CA LEU A 601 21.83 -28.58 -13.86
C LEU A 601 21.96 -27.30 -13.05
N ILE A 602 21.68 -27.33 -11.74
CA ILE A 602 21.73 -26.15 -10.88
C ILE A 602 23.18 -25.84 -10.51
N ASP A 603 23.56 -24.57 -10.65
CA ASP A 603 24.91 -24.12 -10.28
C ASP A 603 25.11 -24.21 -8.76
N ASN A 604 26.25 -24.79 -8.35
CA ASN A 604 26.61 -24.95 -6.93
C ASN A 604 26.67 -23.61 -6.16
N SER A 605 26.89 -22.48 -6.85
CA SER A 605 26.85 -21.16 -6.24
C SER A 605 25.49 -20.80 -5.67
N MET A 606 24.40 -21.35 -6.21
CA MET A 606 23.04 -21.14 -5.71
C MET A 606 22.76 -21.89 -4.41
N LEU A 607 23.47 -23.01 -4.18
CA LEU A 607 23.27 -23.89 -3.01
C LEU A 607 24.11 -23.47 -1.79
N ARG A 608 24.77 -22.31 -1.86
CA ARG A 608 25.56 -21.78 -0.74
C ARG A 608 24.69 -21.13 0.30
N THR A 609 25.19 -21.11 1.56
CA THR A 609 24.55 -20.44 2.69
C THR A 609 24.22 -18.98 2.37
N GLY A 610 23.01 -18.55 2.69
CA GLY A 610 22.50 -17.21 2.41
C GLY A 610 21.77 -17.09 1.07
N ARG A 611 21.56 -18.19 0.35
CA ARG A 611 20.85 -18.28 -0.93
C ARG A 611 19.78 -19.36 -0.86
N LEU A 612 19.96 -20.51 -1.51
CA LEU A 612 19.07 -21.68 -1.35
C LEU A 612 19.64 -22.60 -0.26
N ASP A 613 19.49 -22.18 0.99
CA ASP A 613 20.12 -22.81 2.16
C ASP A 613 19.63 -24.23 2.42
N VAL A 614 18.38 -24.51 2.08
CA VAL A 614 17.72 -25.76 2.35
C VAL A 614 17.44 -26.48 1.03
N THR A 615 17.86 -27.73 0.92
CA THR A 615 17.53 -28.59 -0.22
C THR A 615 16.58 -29.68 0.22
N LEU A 616 15.44 -29.81 -0.48
CA LEU A 616 14.39 -30.74 -0.11
C LEU A 616 14.00 -31.64 -1.29
N TYR A 617 14.26 -32.94 -1.13
CA TYR A 617 13.85 -33.94 -2.11
C TYR A 617 12.36 -34.29 -1.97
N ILE A 618 11.58 -34.01 -2.99
CA ILE A 618 10.16 -34.37 -3.05
C ILE A 618 10.02 -35.71 -3.75
N GLN A 619 9.81 -36.74 -2.92
CA GLN A 619 9.70 -38.12 -3.42
C GLN A 619 8.30 -38.39 -4.01
N PRO A 620 8.20 -39.45 -4.86
CA PRO A 620 6.91 -39.95 -5.25
C PRO A 620 6.07 -40.38 -4.01
N PRO A 621 4.74 -40.24 -4.06
CA PRO A 621 3.90 -40.54 -2.92
C PRO A 621 3.95 -42.06 -2.59
N ASP A 622 4.11 -42.37 -1.30
CA ASP A 622 3.95 -43.73 -0.76
C ASP A 622 2.46 -44.17 -0.80
N GLU A 623 2.17 -45.36 -0.36
CA GLU A 623 0.79 -45.89 -0.38
C GLU A 623 -0.18 -45.04 0.43
N LYS A 624 0.25 -44.54 1.60
CA LYS A 624 -0.55 -43.62 2.43
C LYS A 624 -0.78 -42.28 1.73
N GLY A 625 0.28 -41.70 1.18
CA GLY A 625 0.21 -40.46 0.42
C GLY A 625 -0.69 -40.54 -0.81
N ARG A 626 -0.64 -41.70 -1.55
CA ARG A 626 -1.54 -41.94 -2.68
C ARG A 626 -2.99 -42.01 -2.24
N LEU A 627 -3.27 -42.68 -1.13
CA LEU A 627 -4.63 -42.75 -0.57
C LEU A 627 -5.15 -41.38 -0.19
N GLU A 628 -4.32 -40.55 0.44
CA GLU A 628 -4.71 -39.17 0.80
C GLU A 628 -4.94 -38.31 -0.43
N ILE A 629 -4.05 -38.36 -1.42
CA ILE A 629 -4.21 -37.64 -2.69
C ILE A 629 -5.53 -38.04 -3.37
N ILE A 630 -5.81 -39.36 -3.47
CA ILE A 630 -7.06 -39.85 -4.08
C ILE A 630 -8.28 -39.33 -3.30
N LYS A 631 -8.25 -39.35 -1.96
CA LYS A 631 -9.34 -38.82 -1.13
C LYS A 631 -9.61 -37.35 -1.42
N ILE A 632 -8.55 -36.52 -1.48
CA ILE A 632 -8.67 -35.10 -1.78
C ILE A 632 -9.25 -34.89 -3.19
N LEU A 633 -8.75 -35.59 -4.19
CA LEU A 633 -9.19 -35.47 -5.57
C LEU A 633 -10.66 -35.93 -5.76
N THR A 634 -11.09 -36.93 -4.96
CA THR A 634 -12.44 -37.51 -5.07
C THR A 634 -13.45 -36.89 -4.11
N GLU A 635 -13.08 -35.96 -3.25
CA GLU A 635 -13.95 -35.33 -2.24
C GLU A 635 -15.24 -34.77 -2.85
N LYS A 636 -15.13 -34.16 -4.04
CA LYS A 636 -16.25 -33.54 -4.75
C LYS A 636 -16.86 -34.42 -5.83
N MET A 637 -16.36 -35.64 -5.99
CA MET A 637 -16.83 -36.55 -7.04
C MET A 637 -17.96 -37.46 -6.52
N PRO A 638 -19.02 -37.69 -7.31
CA PRO A 638 -20.11 -38.59 -6.93
C PRO A 638 -19.67 -40.07 -7.07
N LEU A 639 -19.05 -40.60 -6.03
CA LEU A 639 -18.61 -42.00 -6.01
C LEU A 639 -19.77 -42.92 -5.66
N ASN A 640 -19.75 -44.15 -6.21
CA ASN A 640 -20.61 -45.22 -5.80
C ASN A 640 -20.00 -45.97 -4.59
N SER A 641 -20.83 -46.68 -3.84
CA SER A 641 -20.40 -47.42 -2.64
C SER A 641 -19.49 -48.64 -2.90
N ASP A 642 -19.38 -49.07 -4.16
CA ASP A 642 -18.50 -50.16 -4.62
C ASP A 642 -17.02 -49.70 -4.81
N VAL A 643 -16.73 -48.42 -4.76
CA VAL A 643 -15.39 -47.87 -4.98
C VAL A 643 -14.56 -47.95 -3.69
N ASN A 644 -13.54 -48.79 -3.70
CA ASN A 644 -12.59 -48.90 -2.59
C ASN A 644 -11.31 -48.13 -2.90
N LEU A 645 -11.17 -46.93 -2.31
CA LEU A 645 -10.01 -46.03 -2.53
C LEU A 645 -8.69 -46.64 -2.06
N LYS A 646 -8.72 -47.59 -1.08
CA LYS A 646 -7.51 -48.28 -0.62
C LYS A 646 -6.98 -49.22 -1.68
N GLU A 647 -7.86 -50.02 -2.33
CA GLU A 647 -7.45 -50.91 -3.42
C GLU A 647 -6.87 -50.14 -4.59
N ILE A 648 -7.43 -48.97 -4.92
CA ILE A 648 -6.90 -48.09 -5.96
C ILE A 648 -5.51 -47.56 -5.56
N ALA A 649 -5.30 -47.20 -4.28
CA ALA A 649 -4.00 -46.69 -3.80
C ALA A 649 -2.92 -47.81 -3.85
N VAL A 650 -3.27 -49.09 -3.62
CA VAL A 650 -2.36 -50.24 -3.77
C VAL A 650 -2.04 -50.47 -5.25
N ALA A 651 -3.06 -50.45 -6.11
CA ALA A 651 -2.91 -50.70 -7.55
C ALA A 651 -2.13 -49.60 -8.30
N THR A 652 -1.99 -48.40 -7.73
CA THR A 652 -1.31 -47.24 -8.33
C THR A 652 0.14 -47.09 -7.89
N GLN A 653 0.89 -48.18 -7.72
CA GLN A 653 2.31 -48.15 -7.39
C GLN A 653 3.09 -47.35 -8.45
N ASN A 654 4.03 -46.49 -8.03
CA ASN A 654 4.84 -45.56 -8.89
C ASN A 654 4.05 -44.46 -9.62
N TYR A 655 2.78 -44.25 -9.27
CA TYR A 655 2.04 -43.11 -9.79
C TYR A 655 2.41 -41.83 -9.03
N THR A 656 2.53 -40.72 -9.76
CA THR A 656 2.69 -39.37 -9.20
C THR A 656 1.33 -38.76 -8.83
N GLY A 657 1.32 -37.63 -8.15
CA GLY A 657 0.08 -36.89 -7.90
C GLY A 657 -0.64 -36.48 -9.19
N ALA A 658 0.11 -36.15 -10.24
CA ALA A 658 -0.43 -35.81 -11.56
C ALA A 658 -1.08 -37.07 -12.24
N ASP A 659 -0.47 -38.23 -12.11
CA ASP A 659 -1.03 -39.48 -12.65
C ASP A 659 -2.32 -39.87 -11.94
N LEU A 660 -2.37 -39.68 -10.62
CA LEU A 660 -3.57 -39.93 -9.83
C LEU A 660 -4.72 -38.96 -10.19
N ALA A 661 -4.39 -37.70 -10.45
CA ALA A 661 -5.36 -36.70 -10.93
C ALA A 661 -5.88 -37.05 -12.33
N ALA A 662 -4.99 -37.54 -13.22
CA ALA A 662 -5.37 -38.03 -14.55
C ALA A 662 -6.28 -39.28 -14.45
N LEU A 663 -5.97 -40.21 -13.54
CA LEU A 663 -6.78 -41.40 -13.28
C LEU A 663 -8.20 -41.03 -12.81
N CYS A 664 -8.32 -40.17 -11.83
CA CYS A 664 -9.62 -39.73 -11.31
C CYS A 664 -10.43 -38.99 -12.41
N ARG A 665 -9.79 -38.18 -13.22
CA ARG A 665 -10.43 -37.50 -14.36
C ARG A 665 -10.90 -38.49 -15.41
N GLU A 666 -10.08 -39.51 -15.76
CA GLU A 666 -10.44 -40.49 -16.76
C GLU A 666 -11.62 -41.37 -16.28
N ALA A 667 -11.64 -41.76 -14.99
CA ALA A 667 -12.76 -42.46 -14.41
C ALA A 667 -14.07 -41.67 -14.48
N ALA A 668 -13.98 -40.32 -14.22
CA ALA A 668 -15.14 -39.46 -14.34
C ALA A 668 -15.62 -39.30 -15.80
N VAL A 669 -14.71 -39.20 -16.76
CA VAL A 669 -15.04 -39.13 -18.19
C VAL A 669 -15.73 -40.43 -18.65
N HIS A 670 -15.25 -41.58 -18.21
CA HIS A 670 -15.85 -42.88 -18.50
C HIS A 670 -17.29 -43.01 -17.95
N ALA A 671 -17.48 -42.57 -16.70
CA ALA A 671 -18.82 -42.55 -16.11
C ALA A 671 -19.77 -41.65 -16.88
N MET A 672 -19.30 -40.46 -17.37
CA MET A 672 -20.09 -39.56 -18.22
C MET A 672 -20.45 -40.19 -19.56
N GLN A 673 -19.51 -40.86 -20.23
CA GLN A 673 -19.75 -41.54 -21.51
C GLN A 673 -20.82 -42.63 -21.39
N ASN A 674 -20.88 -43.31 -20.24
CA ASN A 674 -21.86 -44.34 -19.94
C ASN A 674 -23.18 -43.76 -19.37
N ASN A 675 -23.39 -42.44 -19.40
CA ASN A 675 -24.55 -41.75 -18.81
C ASN A 675 -24.79 -42.12 -17.33
N SER A 676 -23.76 -42.53 -16.61
CA SER A 676 -23.82 -42.87 -15.20
C SER A 676 -23.82 -41.63 -14.31
N LYS A 677 -24.72 -41.55 -13.34
CA LYS A 677 -24.74 -40.46 -12.36
C LYS A 677 -23.64 -40.55 -11.28
N LYS A 678 -23.00 -41.72 -11.14
CA LYS A 678 -21.98 -42.01 -10.15
C LYS A 678 -20.83 -42.79 -10.78
N ILE A 679 -19.62 -42.56 -10.28
CA ILE A 679 -18.42 -43.23 -10.72
C ILE A 679 -18.31 -44.59 -10.01
N ASN A 680 -18.15 -45.66 -10.77
CA ASN A 680 -18.09 -47.04 -10.29
C ASN A 680 -16.66 -47.58 -10.25
N SER A 681 -16.43 -48.66 -9.57
CA SER A 681 -15.11 -49.34 -9.52
C SER A 681 -14.61 -49.75 -10.90
N ASN A 682 -15.51 -50.15 -11.83
CA ASN A 682 -15.15 -50.50 -13.19
C ASN A 682 -14.59 -49.32 -14.00
N ASP A 683 -15.06 -48.06 -13.75
CA ASP A 683 -14.54 -46.86 -14.41
C ASP A 683 -13.09 -46.58 -14.00
N PHE A 684 -12.75 -46.79 -12.73
CA PHE A 684 -11.35 -46.75 -12.26
C PHE A 684 -10.49 -47.89 -12.84
N ALA A 685 -11.03 -49.10 -12.97
CA ALA A 685 -10.30 -50.20 -13.57
C ALA A 685 -9.97 -49.99 -15.06
N LEU A 686 -10.85 -49.32 -15.79
CA LEU A 686 -10.60 -48.89 -17.17
C LEU A 686 -9.58 -47.74 -17.22
N GLY A 687 -9.68 -46.77 -16.31
CA GLY A 687 -8.71 -45.71 -16.15
C GLY A 687 -7.29 -46.23 -15.90
N LEU A 688 -7.12 -47.23 -15.01
CA LEU A 688 -5.83 -47.88 -14.72
C LEU A 688 -5.20 -48.57 -15.95
N LYS A 689 -6.00 -49.07 -16.88
CA LYS A 689 -5.48 -49.64 -18.13
C LYS A 689 -4.93 -48.56 -19.06
N LYS A 690 -5.50 -47.36 -19.03
CA LYS A 690 -5.16 -46.28 -19.93
C LYS A 690 -4.02 -45.38 -19.40
N ILE A 691 -4.04 -45.07 -18.12
CA ILE A 691 -3.02 -44.28 -17.48
C ILE A 691 -1.90 -45.16 -16.95
N LYS A 692 -0.69 -44.96 -17.43
CA LYS A 692 0.50 -45.68 -16.97
C LYS A 692 1.28 -44.81 -15.96
N PRO A 693 2.05 -45.44 -15.02
CA PRO A 693 2.88 -44.68 -14.11
C PRO A 693 3.95 -43.89 -14.84
N SER A 694 4.13 -42.62 -14.49
CA SER A 694 5.15 -41.75 -15.07
C SER A 694 6.54 -42.05 -14.54
N ILE A 695 6.69 -42.71 -13.42
CA ILE A 695 7.97 -43.02 -12.78
C ILE A 695 8.39 -44.47 -13.10
N THR A 696 9.49 -44.60 -13.83
CA THR A 696 10.17 -45.90 -14.05
C THR A 696 11.15 -46.18 -12.89
N GLN A 697 11.55 -47.46 -12.76
CA GLN A 697 12.57 -47.83 -11.78
C GLN A 697 13.90 -47.14 -11.99
N GLU A 698 14.28 -46.88 -13.25
CA GLU A 698 15.50 -46.20 -13.64
C GLU A 698 15.48 -44.72 -13.16
N ILE A 699 14.35 -44.03 -13.35
CA ILE A 699 14.16 -42.66 -12.88
C ILE A 699 14.29 -42.61 -11.36
N ASN A 700 13.68 -43.57 -10.64
CA ASN A 700 13.74 -43.61 -9.19
C ASN A 700 15.18 -43.86 -8.67
N GLN A 701 15.92 -44.75 -9.32
CA GLN A 701 17.34 -44.99 -9.03
C GLN A 701 18.20 -43.76 -9.27
N TRP A 702 17.98 -43.06 -10.38
CA TRP A 702 18.70 -41.82 -10.73
C TRP A 702 18.51 -40.75 -9.66
N TYR A 703 17.27 -40.48 -9.23
CA TYR A 703 17.03 -39.50 -8.18
C TYR A 703 17.63 -39.91 -6.82
N ASN A 704 17.64 -41.20 -6.49
CA ASN A 704 18.28 -41.70 -5.28
C ASN A 704 19.82 -41.49 -5.30
N THR A 705 20.46 -41.64 -6.44
CA THR A 705 21.88 -41.36 -6.62
C THR A 705 22.13 -39.86 -6.46
N LEU A 706 21.34 -39.01 -7.11
CA LEU A 706 21.42 -37.55 -7.01
C LEU A 706 21.19 -37.04 -5.58
N LYS A 707 20.29 -37.66 -4.82
CA LYS A 707 20.08 -37.33 -3.41
C LYS A 707 21.35 -37.41 -2.60
N ASN A 708 22.17 -38.43 -2.84
CA ASN A 708 23.46 -38.61 -2.17
C ASN A 708 24.50 -37.59 -2.64
N GLU A 709 24.51 -37.25 -3.92
CA GLU A 709 25.41 -36.23 -4.49
C GLU A 709 25.07 -34.82 -3.99
N VAL A 710 23.82 -34.42 -4.04
CA VAL A 710 23.35 -33.09 -3.55
C VAL A 710 23.57 -32.94 -2.05
N SER A 711 23.39 -34.01 -1.27
CA SER A 711 23.67 -33.98 0.17
C SER A 711 25.18 -33.91 0.52
N ASN A 712 26.07 -34.29 -0.40
CA ASN A 712 27.52 -34.18 -0.23
C ASN A 712 28.09 -32.81 -0.70
N ILE A 713 27.34 -32.04 -1.50
CA ILE A 713 27.72 -30.69 -1.95
C ILE A 713 27.55 -29.66 -0.80
N ILE A 714 26.65 -29.95 0.15
CA ILE A 714 26.48 -29.12 1.36
C ILE A 714 27.57 -29.50 2.36
N PRO A 715 28.52 -28.64 2.72
CA PRO A 715 29.53 -28.95 3.75
C PRO A 715 28.80 -29.31 5.04
N LYS A 716 28.90 -30.56 5.47
CA LYS A 716 28.56 -30.93 6.85
C LYS A 716 29.43 -30.11 7.75
N SER A 717 28.86 -29.34 8.66
CA SER A 717 29.56 -28.48 9.64
C SER A 717 30.30 -29.29 10.72
N THR A 718 31.04 -30.34 10.34
CA THR A 718 31.85 -31.16 11.22
C THR A 718 33.06 -31.71 10.44
N ASP A 719 33.99 -30.81 10.09
CA ASP A 719 35.37 -31.20 10.00
C ASP A 719 36.27 -30.02 10.40
N LYS A 720 36.66 -30.06 11.67
CA LYS A 720 37.77 -29.30 12.22
C LYS A 720 39.07 -29.87 11.65
N THR A 721 39.46 -29.50 10.45
CA THR A 721 40.84 -29.65 9.98
C THR A 721 41.00 -29.00 8.61
N PHE A 722 41.13 -27.69 8.58
CA PHE A 722 41.85 -26.97 7.53
C PHE A 722 42.24 -25.58 8.05
N TYR A 723 43.20 -25.56 9.00
CA TYR A 723 44.12 -24.47 9.19
C TYR A 723 45.44 -25.13 9.57
N GLY A 724 46.27 -25.39 8.57
CA GLY A 724 47.69 -25.59 8.65
C GLY A 724 48.35 -24.49 7.81
#